data_d8e83ba0d68b2512e9783ddc70b0f596
#
_entry.id   d8e83ba0d68b2512e9783ddc70b0f596
#
_cell.length_a   1.000
_cell.length_b   1.000
_cell.length_c   1.000
_cell.angle_alpha   90.00
_cell.angle_beta   90.00
_cell.angle_gamma   90.00
#
_symmetry.space_group_name_H-M   'P 1'
#
loop_
_entity.id
_entity.type
_entity.pdbx_description
1 polymer ?
#
loop_
_entity_poly.entity_id
_entity_poly.type
_entity_poly.pdbx_seq_one_letter_code
_entity_poly.pdbx_strand_id
1 'polypeptide(L)'
;MNDLNAALEQRMVDLGKRRSRQQIAKATERGSWAETPAGVILMKKALAPAIKMFEEWRAEALVAKNANYRQRAAVILKDIDPAMAMYVAVRQALSSASNRDSFKYSALSIGNSLAMEILADKFEEKAGALYRTVMRNARARGLGADRQAMAMRKANQWAGVIKEPWDGPTRLIVGTTLLGFVVEATGVIQIVKRRDGKKESQRLELLPKVMEWSERYHEAFGLTRPVYLPLAVPPKDWTTVDDGGFHDVLSFRQRVVTRAFEGQLDALRARPPTQVYDALNKLQNTPWQINARVLAVMDHVWKENLPFPGLPEREDQPIPTPPPEVDAAEKGSDIRKQWRRKVRAIHDHNAEQRSLRFEFVRALNIAQDYSAMDAFYFAYRMDFRGRIYSTGTTLNPQGPDHVRGLLQFSEGVPLGLHGLKWLGIHGANLFGNDKVSFEDRYEWACQNTRNAHLSATDPFASRWWTEADKPWQFLAWCIEWSQAMSMTDPTAFVSHLAISLDGSCNGIQHFSAMLRDEVGGAAVNLVPGPKPQDIYGRVAELTMKKLCTLAAKDSPDAWVYDGWYRFGIDRKMVKRQVMVLPYGGTFRSCLDYTRDAYRERVAAGAEDPFGAPVTGDELKPVPMLAKLIWESIGDTVIAARAAMSWLQQVTRVATKYGQKLTWVTPSGLTVFQDYRETKTRQVKTRFLGALVYSRLDEPTDKLAKSRQVTSVAPNFVHSLDASALVATVNRSAGHGVTAWMMIHDSYGTHAGRTEILARDLRACFVQMYEQHDVLKEFLEGVKATLPVEAHAELPELPARGNLDITDVYESQYFFA
;
A
#
# COMPACT_ATOMS: atom_id res chain seq x y z
N MET A 1 -30.09 11.12 -16.80
CA MET A 1 -29.05 10.69 -15.85
C MET A 1 -28.61 9.24 -16.06
N ASN A 2 -29.53 8.28 -16.29
CA ASN A 2 -29.14 6.88 -16.56
C ASN A 2 -28.25 6.73 -17.80
N ASP A 3 -28.55 7.44 -18.90
CA ASP A 3 -27.72 7.43 -20.12
C ASP A 3 -26.30 8.01 -19.84
N LEU A 4 -26.21 9.05 -19.01
CA LEU A 4 -24.93 9.61 -18.60
C LEU A 4 -24.13 8.61 -17.76
N ASN A 5 -24.79 7.89 -16.84
CA ASN A 5 -24.16 6.88 -16.02
C ASN A 5 -23.61 5.70 -16.87
N ALA A 6 -24.42 5.21 -17.82
CA ALA A 6 -23.97 4.17 -18.77
C ALA A 6 -22.76 4.65 -19.59
N ALA A 7 -22.76 5.89 -20.05
CA ALA A 7 -21.62 6.50 -20.75
C ALA A 7 -20.36 6.61 -19.85
N LEU A 8 -20.51 6.93 -18.56
CA LEU A 8 -19.41 6.96 -17.59
C LEU A 8 -18.85 5.57 -17.34
N GLU A 9 -19.67 4.54 -17.15
CA GLU A 9 -19.21 3.17 -17.00
C GLU A 9 -18.48 2.68 -18.26
N GLN A 10 -19.01 3.00 -19.44
CA GLN A 10 -18.33 2.69 -20.69
C GLN A 10 -16.97 3.42 -20.80
N ARG A 11 -16.91 4.70 -20.41
CA ARG A 11 -15.66 5.48 -20.33
C ARG A 11 -14.64 4.81 -19.38
N MET A 12 -15.06 4.30 -18.21
CA MET A 12 -14.19 3.58 -17.28
C MET A 12 -13.54 2.35 -17.94
N VAL A 13 -14.34 1.60 -18.70
CA VAL A 13 -13.89 0.43 -19.47
C VAL A 13 -12.91 0.85 -20.58
N ASP A 14 -13.23 1.88 -21.32
CA ASP A 14 -12.41 2.34 -22.45
C ASP A 14 -11.07 2.92 -22.01
N LEU A 15 -11.03 3.62 -20.88
CA LEU A 15 -9.78 4.05 -20.24
C LEU A 15 -8.91 2.84 -19.85
N GLY A 16 -9.52 1.81 -19.31
CA GLY A 16 -8.84 0.55 -18.98
C GLY A 16 -8.28 -0.16 -20.22
N LYS A 17 -9.10 -0.30 -21.27
CA LYS A 17 -8.70 -0.84 -22.57
C LYS A 17 -7.55 -0.04 -23.20
N ARG A 18 -7.67 1.28 -23.21
CA ARG A 18 -6.63 2.19 -23.76
C ARG A 18 -5.30 1.99 -23.04
N ARG A 19 -5.33 1.94 -21.69
CA ARG A 19 -4.13 1.69 -20.88
C ARG A 19 -3.49 0.34 -21.17
N SER A 20 -4.32 -0.70 -21.29
CA SER A 20 -3.87 -2.06 -21.63
C SER A 20 -3.26 -2.12 -23.03
N ARG A 21 -3.92 -1.55 -24.04
CA ARG A 21 -3.42 -1.49 -25.42
C ARG A 21 -2.07 -0.78 -25.52
N GLN A 22 -1.89 0.34 -24.79
CA GLN A 22 -0.62 1.06 -24.75
C GLN A 22 0.51 0.20 -24.13
N GLN A 23 0.22 -0.54 -23.09
CA GLN A 23 1.17 -1.45 -22.45
C GLN A 23 1.59 -2.57 -23.41
N ILE A 24 0.63 -3.19 -24.10
CA ILE A 24 0.86 -4.26 -25.07
C ILE A 24 1.65 -3.75 -26.27
N ALA A 25 1.26 -2.59 -26.84
CA ALA A 25 1.95 -1.98 -27.96
C ALA A 25 3.43 -1.71 -27.62
N LYS A 26 3.72 -1.10 -26.47
CA LYS A 26 5.10 -0.85 -26.02
C LYS A 26 5.92 -2.14 -25.87
N ALA A 27 5.32 -3.23 -25.37
CA ALA A 27 6.00 -4.51 -25.24
C ALA A 27 6.28 -5.13 -26.63
N THR A 28 5.32 -5.05 -27.54
CA THR A 28 5.45 -5.55 -28.92
C THR A 28 6.49 -4.78 -29.72
N GLU A 29 6.46 -3.43 -29.67
CA GLU A 29 7.46 -2.58 -30.34
C GLU A 29 8.90 -2.87 -29.88
N ARG A 30 9.08 -3.28 -28.63
CA ARG A 30 10.38 -3.69 -28.08
C ARG A 30 10.76 -5.13 -28.42
N GLY A 31 9.96 -5.86 -29.19
CA GLY A 31 10.16 -7.29 -29.44
C GLY A 31 10.05 -8.18 -28.21
N SER A 32 9.39 -7.70 -27.16
CA SER A 32 9.28 -8.36 -25.85
C SER A 32 7.87 -8.90 -25.61
N TRP A 33 7.32 -9.66 -26.56
CA TRP A 33 5.96 -10.22 -26.45
C TRP A 33 5.73 -11.02 -25.14
N ALA A 34 6.76 -11.70 -24.65
CA ALA A 34 6.70 -12.40 -23.36
C ALA A 34 6.36 -11.48 -22.17
N GLU A 35 6.49 -10.17 -22.31
CA GLU A 35 6.13 -9.16 -21.29
C GLU A 35 4.68 -8.69 -21.39
N THR A 36 3.96 -9.08 -22.46
CA THR A 36 2.50 -8.82 -22.55
C THR A 36 1.73 -9.61 -21.49
N PRO A 37 0.51 -9.21 -21.16
CA PRO A 37 -0.32 -9.96 -20.19
C PRO A 37 -0.47 -11.45 -20.51
N ALA A 38 -0.67 -11.79 -21.78
CA ALA A 38 -0.74 -13.19 -22.23
C ALA A 38 0.62 -13.89 -22.13
N GLY A 39 1.69 -13.19 -22.56
CA GLY A 39 3.05 -13.70 -22.47
C GLY A 39 3.48 -14.04 -21.05
N VAL A 40 3.17 -13.17 -20.07
CA VAL A 40 3.46 -13.41 -18.64
C VAL A 40 2.78 -14.66 -18.12
N ILE A 41 1.53 -14.95 -18.53
CA ILE A 41 0.84 -16.19 -18.12
C ILE A 41 1.54 -17.41 -18.71
N LEU A 42 1.89 -17.37 -20.00
CA LEU A 42 2.59 -18.47 -20.63
C LEU A 42 3.98 -18.68 -20.03
N MET A 43 4.71 -17.60 -19.74
CA MET A 43 5.97 -17.66 -18.99
C MET A 43 5.81 -18.40 -17.66
N LYS A 44 4.84 -18.01 -16.84
CA LYS A 44 4.61 -18.62 -15.53
C LYS A 44 4.27 -20.10 -15.63
N LYS A 45 3.43 -20.49 -16.59
CA LYS A 45 3.03 -21.89 -16.81
C LYS A 45 4.15 -22.76 -17.36
N ALA A 46 5.01 -22.20 -18.25
CA ALA A 46 6.03 -22.96 -18.94
C ALA A 46 7.31 -23.16 -18.12
N LEU A 47 7.61 -22.21 -17.22
CA LEU A 47 8.97 -22.11 -16.67
C LEU A 47 9.30 -23.29 -15.72
N ALA A 48 8.42 -23.68 -14.81
CA ALA A 48 8.68 -24.78 -13.89
C ALA A 48 8.82 -26.13 -14.61
N PRO A 49 7.94 -26.55 -15.54
CA PRO A 49 8.13 -27.73 -16.34
C PRO A 49 9.44 -27.69 -17.15
N ALA A 50 9.77 -26.58 -17.80
CA ALA A 50 10.98 -26.44 -18.59
C ALA A 50 12.25 -26.58 -17.75
N ILE A 51 12.28 -26.02 -16.55
CA ILE A 51 13.39 -26.17 -15.60
C ILE A 51 13.57 -27.65 -15.22
N LYS A 52 12.49 -28.35 -14.87
CA LYS A 52 12.52 -29.75 -14.48
C LYS A 52 13.08 -30.63 -15.62
N MET A 53 12.54 -30.44 -16.82
CA MET A 53 13.00 -31.18 -18.01
C MET A 53 14.48 -30.93 -18.30
N PHE A 54 14.95 -29.70 -18.18
CA PHE A 54 16.35 -29.36 -18.37
C PHE A 54 17.25 -29.97 -17.29
N GLU A 55 16.85 -29.97 -16.02
CA GLU A 55 17.60 -30.57 -14.92
C GLU A 55 17.73 -32.08 -15.10
N GLU A 56 16.64 -32.78 -15.42
CA GLU A 56 16.59 -34.22 -15.66
C GLU A 56 17.48 -34.61 -16.86
N TRP A 57 17.30 -33.93 -17.99
CA TRP A 57 18.13 -34.13 -19.19
C TRP A 57 19.62 -33.89 -18.91
N ARG A 58 19.95 -32.84 -18.19
CA ARG A 58 21.35 -32.48 -17.88
C ARG A 58 22.01 -33.57 -17.01
N ALA A 59 21.32 -34.07 -16.02
CA ALA A 59 21.80 -35.15 -15.18
C ALA A 59 22.08 -36.43 -16.01
N GLU A 60 21.14 -36.83 -16.84
CA GLU A 60 21.30 -38.01 -17.73
C GLU A 60 22.44 -37.84 -18.75
N ALA A 61 22.52 -36.66 -19.42
CA ALA A 61 23.47 -36.40 -20.47
C ALA A 61 24.94 -36.31 -19.96
N LEU A 62 25.15 -35.90 -18.71
CA LEU A 62 26.46 -35.83 -18.07
C LEU A 62 27.00 -37.22 -17.69
N VAL A 63 26.14 -38.22 -17.47
CA VAL A 63 26.52 -39.60 -17.15
C VAL A 63 26.72 -40.46 -18.38
N ALA A 64 26.19 -40.04 -19.53
CA ALA A 64 26.27 -40.79 -20.79
C ALA A 64 27.72 -40.98 -21.27
N LYS A 65 28.08 -42.24 -21.63
CA LYS A 65 29.45 -42.61 -22.03
C LYS A 65 29.80 -42.22 -23.49
N ASN A 66 28.88 -41.83 -24.33
CA ASN A 66 29.10 -41.48 -25.74
C ASN A 66 29.21 -39.97 -25.95
N ALA A 67 30.30 -39.52 -26.56
CA ALA A 67 30.61 -38.13 -26.92
C ALA A 67 29.72 -37.63 -28.09
N ASN A 68 28.42 -37.50 -27.84
CA ASN A 68 27.48 -37.01 -28.84
C ASN A 68 27.15 -35.52 -28.58
N TYR A 69 26.32 -34.95 -29.48
CA TYR A 69 25.86 -33.56 -29.37
C TYR A 69 25.18 -33.24 -28.02
N ARG A 70 24.41 -34.20 -27.48
CA ARG A 70 23.73 -34.02 -26.14
C ARG A 70 24.74 -33.85 -25.03
N GLN A 71 25.78 -34.69 -24.97
CA GLN A 71 26.83 -34.63 -23.96
C GLN A 71 27.62 -33.32 -24.05
N ARG A 72 27.95 -32.90 -25.29
CA ARG A 72 28.67 -31.62 -25.54
C ARG A 72 27.88 -30.45 -25.01
N ALA A 73 26.57 -30.37 -25.26
CA ALA A 73 25.72 -29.34 -24.73
C ALA A 73 25.60 -29.39 -23.20
N ALA A 74 25.46 -30.59 -22.60
CA ALA A 74 25.40 -30.77 -21.16
C ALA A 74 26.67 -30.31 -20.42
N VAL A 75 27.84 -30.60 -20.99
CA VAL A 75 29.14 -30.14 -20.47
C VAL A 75 29.24 -28.61 -20.50
N ILE A 76 28.79 -27.97 -21.57
CA ILE A 76 28.80 -26.49 -21.70
C ILE A 76 27.85 -25.87 -20.64
N LEU A 77 26.73 -26.52 -20.35
CA LEU A 77 25.67 -26.02 -19.48
C LEU A 77 25.76 -26.52 -18.02
N LYS A 78 26.82 -27.28 -17.66
CA LYS A 78 26.91 -27.98 -16.35
C LYS A 78 26.84 -27.05 -15.15
N ASP A 79 27.52 -25.88 -15.23
CA ASP A 79 27.67 -24.91 -14.13
C ASP A 79 26.68 -23.76 -14.22
N ILE A 80 25.71 -23.84 -15.15
CA ILE A 80 24.73 -22.77 -15.35
C ILE A 80 23.48 -23.02 -14.50
N ASP A 81 23.00 -21.97 -13.83
CA ASP A 81 21.74 -22.05 -13.08
C ASP A 81 20.58 -22.42 -14.03
N PRO A 82 19.89 -23.56 -13.79
CA PRO A 82 18.78 -24.01 -14.64
C PRO A 82 17.65 -23.01 -14.73
N ALA A 83 17.35 -22.33 -13.62
CA ALA A 83 16.26 -21.37 -13.59
C ALA A 83 16.56 -20.13 -14.45
N MET A 84 17.79 -19.61 -14.38
CA MET A 84 18.23 -18.51 -15.24
C MET A 84 18.25 -18.92 -16.71
N ALA A 85 18.82 -20.08 -17.03
CA ALA A 85 18.91 -20.58 -18.40
C ALA A 85 17.52 -20.73 -19.06
N MET A 86 16.60 -21.37 -18.35
CA MET A 86 15.23 -21.59 -18.87
C MET A 86 14.39 -20.30 -18.86
N TYR A 87 14.57 -19.39 -17.90
CA TYR A 87 13.91 -18.08 -17.94
C TYR A 87 14.28 -17.30 -19.20
N VAL A 88 15.58 -17.21 -19.53
CA VAL A 88 16.07 -16.56 -20.74
C VAL A 88 15.53 -17.26 -21.97
N ALA A 89 15.56 -18.59 -22.01
CA ALA A 89 15.12 -19.38 -23.15
C ALA A 89 13.62 -19.24 -23.43
N VAL A 90 12.76 -19.43 -22.41
CA VAL A 90 11.29 -19.32 -22.54
C VAL A 90 10.89 -17.91 -22.98
N ARG A 91 11.46 -16.88 -22.34
CA ARG A 91 11.18 -15.49 -22.69
C ARG A 91 11.54 -15.18 -24.14
N GLN A 92 12.73 -15.56 -24.58
CA GLN A 92 13.21 -15.30 -25.94
C GLN A 92 12.43 -16.11 -26.96
N ALA A 93 12.14 -17.38 -26.68
CA ALA A 93 11.39 -18.24 -27.57
C ALA A 93 9.95 -17.78 -27.82
N LEU A 94 9.24 -17.36 -26.77
CA LEU A 94 7.88 -16.80 -26.88
C LEU A 94 7.88 -15.51 -27.71
N SER A 95 8.85 -14.62 -27.49
CA SER A 95 8.99 -13.39 -28.28
C SER A 95 9.33 -13.68 -29.74
N SER A 96 10.28 -14.58 -29.98
CA SER A 96 10.65 -15.03 -31.36
C SER A 96 9.51 -15.71 -32.08
N ALA A 97 8.72 -16.53 -31.39
CA ALA A 97 7.55 -17.21 -31.98
C ALA A 97 6.45 -16.22 -32.38
N SER A 98 6.22 -15.19 -31.56
CA SER A 98 5.31 -14.10 -31.90
C SER A 98 5.78 -13.30 -33.12
N ASN A 99 7.08 -13.06 -33.24
CA ASN A 99 7.69 -12.35 -34.38
C ASN A 99 7.85 -13.24 -35.63
N ARG A 100 7.60 -14.56 -35.54
CA ARG A 100 7.82 -15.55 -36.61
C ARG A 100 9.29 -15.58 -37.03
N ASP A 101 10.23 -15.47 -36.11
CA ASP A 101 11.64 -15.51 -36.37
C ASP A 101 12.10 -16.90 -36.91
N SER A 102 13.21 -16.94 -37.63
CA SER A 102 13.78 -18.22 -38.07
C SER A 102 14.28 -19.02 -36.86
N PHE A 103 14.20 -20.35 -36.92
CA PHE A 103 14.70 -21.25 -35.88
C PHE A 103 16.16 -20.95 -35.51
N LYS A 104 17.02 -20.79 -36.54
CA LYS A 104 18.42 -20.47 -36.33
C LYS A 104 18.63 -19.13 -35.61
N TYR A 105 17.84 -18.11 -35.99
CA TYR A 105 17.92 -16.80 -35.35
C TYR A 105 17.48 -16.90 -33.88
N SER A 106 16.37 -17.58 -33.61
CA SER A 106 15.83 -17.77 -32.26
C SER A 106 16.81 -18.54 -31.38
N ALA A 107 17.40 -19.62 -31.87
CA ALA A 107 18.41 -20.38 -31.16
C ALA A 107 19.66 -19.53 -30.86
N LEU A 108 20.17 -18.80 -31.87
CA LEU A 108 21.30 -17.89 -31.66
C LEU A 108 20.96 -16.77 -30.67
N SER A 109 19.75 -16.23 -30.71
CA SER A 109 19.30 -15.19 -29.79
C SER A 109 19.29 -15.69 -28.34
N ILE A 110 18.79 -16.91 -28.10
CA ILE A 110 18.84 -17.54 -26.76
C ILE A 110 20.28 -17.71 -26.28
N GLY A 111 21.14 -18.30 -27.14
CA GLY A 111 22.57 -18.52 -26.84
C GLY A 111 23.33 -17.22 -26.60
N ASN A 112 23.05 -16.18 -27.37
CA ASN A 112 23.62 -14.84 -27.17
C ASN A 112 23.18 -14.22 -25.86
N SER A 113 21.89 -14.28 -25.54
CA SER A 113 21.33 -13.72 -24.32
C SER A 113 21.93 -14.40 -23.08
N LEU A 114 22.04 -15.73 -23.10
CA LEU A 114 22.66 -16.47 -22.01
C LEU A 114 24.18 -16.20 -21.91
N ALA A 115 24.88 -16.11 -23.02
CA ALA A 115 26.30 -15.73 -23.01
C ALA A 115 26.53 -14.34 -22.42
N MET A 116 25.60 -13.41 -22.70
CA MET A 116 25.65 -12.06 -22.12
C MET A 116 25.39 -12.03 -20.63
N GLU A 117 24.48 -12.86 -20.13
CA GLU A 117 24.25 -13.02 -18.67
C GLU A 117 25.52 -13.51 -17.96
N ILE A 118 26.16 -14.56 -18.51
CA ILE A 118 27.41 -15.12 -17.97
C ILE A 118 28.55 -14.10 -18.05
N LEU A 119 28.69 -13.39 -19.16
CA LEU A 119 29.67 -12.34 -19.31
C LEU A 119 29.48 -11.23 -18.28
N ALA A 120 28.24 -10.80 -18.06
CA ALA A 120 27.90 -9.74 -17.13
C ALA A 120 28.20 -10.15 -15.69
N ASP A 121 27.87 -11.39 -15.28
CA ASP A 121 28.19 -11.91 -13.95
C ASP A 121 29.71 -11.94 -13.71
N LYS A 122 30.46 -12.52 -14.61
CA LYS A 122 31.92 -12.61 -14.51
C LYS A 122 32.60 -11.23 -14.60
N PHE A 123 32.08 -10.31 -15.39
CA PHE A 123 32.61 -8.95 -15.53
C PHE A 123 32.35 -8.15 -14.23
N GLU A 124 31.15 -8.29 -13.62
CA GLU A 124 30.89 -7.67 -12.33
C GLU A 124 31.74 -8.26 -11.21
N GLU A 125 31.96 -9.57 -11.20
CA GLU A 125 32.81 -10.24 -10.23
C GLU A 125 34.27 -9.73 -10.31
N LYS A 126 34.87 -9.69 -11.51
CA LYS A 126 36.28 -9.34 -11.71
C LYS A 126 36.55 -7.83 -11.75
N ALA A 127 35.63 -7.04 -12.29
CA ALA A 127 35.80 -5.59 -12.48
C ALA A 127 34.54 -4.80 -12.13
N GLY A 128 33.95 -5.07 -10.98
CA GLY A 128 32.66 -4.55 -10.57
C GLY A 128 32.53 -3.03 -10.58
N ALA A 129 33.61 -2.28 -10.32
CA ALA A 129 33.59 -0.83 -10.40
C ALA A 129 33.39 -0.33 -11.83
N LEU A 130 34.11 -0.91 -12.80
CA LEU A 130 34.00 -0.59 -14.22
C LEU A 130 32.62 -0.99 -14.77
N TYR A 131 32.18 -2.22 -14.46
CA TYR A 131 30.86 -2.72 -14.82
C TYR A 131 29.75 -1.76 -14.36
N ARG A 132 29.72 -1.40 -13.08
CA ARG A 132 28.72 -0.47 -12.54
C ARG A 132 28.78 0.91 -13.17
N THR A 133 29.97 1.42 -13.49
CA THR A 133 30.14 2.72 -14.16
C THR A 133 29.57 2.69 -15.57
N VAL A 134 29.89 1.65 -16.36
CA VAL A 134 29.37 1.49 -17.73
C VAL A 134 27.86 1.38 -17.73
N MET A 135 27.30 0.54 -16.85
CA MET A 135 25.85 0.33 -16.77
C MET A 135 25.11 1.58 -16.31
N ARG A 136 25.67 2.33 -15.37
CA ARG A 136 25.12 3.63 -14.94
C ARG A 136 25.09 4.64 -16.08
N ASN A 137 26.21 4.79 -16.81
CA ASN A 137 26.31 5.71 -17.94
C ASN A 137 25.36 5.34 -19.08
N ALA A 138 25.22 4.05 -19.37
CA ALA A 138 24.28 3.55 -20.36
C ALA A 138 22.82 3.86 -19.99
N ARG A 139 22.45 3.71 -18.71
CA ARG A 139 21.12 4.06 -18.19
C ARG A 139 20.89 5.58 -18.22
N ALA A 140 21.85 6.37 -17.76
CA ALA A 140 21.75 7.83 -17.77
C ALA A 140 21.51 8.39 -19.19
N ARG A 141 22.02 7.68 -20.23
CA ARG A 141 21.77 8.01 -21.63
C ARG A 141 20.44 7.45 -22.18
N GLY A 142 19.63 6.83 -21.35
CA GLY A 142 18.34 6.25 -21.75
C GLY A 142 18.47 5.07 -22.74
N LEU A 143 19.60 4.38 -22.77
CA LEU A 143 19.80 3.26 -23.70
C LEU A 143 18.91 2.08 -23.34
N GLY A 144 18.24 1.49 -24.34
CA GLY A 144 17.48 0.25 -24.18
C GLY A 144 18.37 -0.93 -23.78
N ALA A 145 17.78 -2.04 -23.33
CA ALA A 145 18.49 -3.21 -22.79
C ALA A 145 19.58 -3.75 -23.71
N ASP A 146 19.30 -3.88 -25.00
CA ASP A 146 20.27 -4.40 -26.01
C ASP A 146 21.47 -3.46 -26.14
N ARG A 147 21.25 -2.15 -26.20
CA ARG A 147 22.33 -1.15 -26.27
C ARG A 147 23.14 -1.08 -24.97
N GLN A 148 22.52 -1.30 -23.82
CA GLN A 148 23.22 -1.43 -22.54
C GLN A 148 24.12 -2.68 -22.51
N ALA A 149 23.61 -3.83 -22.97
CA ALA A 149 24.39 -5.05 -23.13
C ALA A 149 25.58 -4.88 -24.12
N MET A 150 25.36 -4.21 -25.24
CA MET A 150 26.43 -3.88 -26.18
C MET A 150 27.49 -2.94 -25.57
N ALA A 151 27.08 -1.94 -24.81
CA ALA A 151 28.01 -1.03 -24.13
C ALA A 151 28.87 -1.77 -23.10
N MET A 152 28.25 -2.67 -22.32
CA MET A 152 28.94 -3.54 -21.38
C MET A 152 29.94 -4.46 -22.06
N ARG A 153 29.54 -5.11 -23.15
CA ARG A 153 30.41 -5.98 -23.96
C ARG A 153 31.61 -5.23 -24.52
N LYS A 154 31.40 -4.04 -25.12
CA LYS A 154 32.48 -3.20 -25.61
C LYS A 154 33.45 -2.77 -24.50
N ALA A 155 32.94 -2.38 -23.36
CA ALA A 155 33.78 -2.00 -22.21
C ALA A 155 34.62 -3.18 -21.69
N ASN A 156 34.03 -4.37 -21.62
CA ASN A 156 34.78 -5.57 -21.28
C ASN A 156 35.87 -5.92 -22.31
N GLN A 157 35.57 -5.81 -23.60
CA GLN A 157 36.55 -6.05 -24.69
C GLN A 157 37.69 -5.04 -24.60
N TRP A 158 37.37 -3.74 -24.45
CA TRP A 158 38.37 -2.68 -24.33
C TRP A 158 39.28 -2.83 -23.11
N ALA A 159 38.72 -3.24 -21.99
CA ALA A 159 39.46 -3.43 -20.74
C ALA A 159 40.14 -4.79 -20.63
N GLY A 160 39.88 -5.72 -21.54
CA GLY A 160 40.48 -7.05 -21.56
C GLY A 160 40.21 -7.93 -20.32
N VAL A 161 39.08 -7.67 -19.60
CA VAL A 161 38.85 -8.28 -18.30
C VAL A 161 38.41 -9.73 -18.41
N ILE A 162 37.48 -10.04 -19.32
CA ILE A 162 36.91 -11.38 -19.49
C ILE A 162 36.88 -11.73 -20.97
N LYS A 163 37.35 -12.93 -21.30
CA LYS A 163 37.16 -13.50 -22.65
C LYS A 163 35.70 -13.86 -22.85
N GLU A 164 35.17 -13.65 -24.05
CA GLU A 164 33.80 -14.05 -24.37
C GLU A 164 33.57 -15.53 -24.05
N PRO A 165 32.47 -15.87 -23.35
CA PRO A 165 32.29 -17.21 -22.83
C PRO A 165 32.14 -18.27 -23.91
N TRP A 166 31.55 -17.91 -25.07
CA TRP A 166 31.26 -18.83 -26.16
C TRP A 166 31.49 -18.20 -27.55
N ASP A 167 31.89 -19.00 -28.49
CA ASP A 167 31.90 -18.68 -29.93
C ASP A 167 30.49 -18.85 -30.54
N GLY A 168 30.34 -18.47 -31.82
CA GLY A 168 29.08 -18.57 -32.54
C GLY A 168 28.48 -19.98 -32.61
N PRO A 169 29.26 -21.00 -32.98
CA PRO A 169 28.82 -22.39 -32.98
C PRO A 169 28.34 -22.87 -31.61
N THR A 170 29.08 -22.57 -30.55
CA THR A 170 28.70 -22.93 -29.18
C THR A 170 27.39 -22.26 -28.74
N ARG A 171 27.20 -20.98 -29.07
CA ARG A 171 25.93 -20.27 -28.81
C ARG A 171 24.76 -20.90 -29.52
N LEU A 172 24.96 -21.36 -30.75
CA LEU A 172 23.92 -22.05 -31.51
C LEU A 172 23.59 -23.42 -30.89
N ILE A 173 24.57 -24.17 -30.43
CA ILE A 173 24.38 -25.47 -29.75
C ILE A 173 23.53 -25.26 -28.48
N VAL A 174 23.96 -24.33 -27.64
CA VAL A 174 23.25 -24.00 -26.39
C VAL A 174 21.82 -23.55 -26.65
N GLY A 175 21.67 -22.60 -27.58
CA GLY A 175 20.34 -22.07 -27.89
C GLY A 175 19.40 -23.10 -28.52
N THR A 176 19.90 -23.98 -29.40
CA THR A 176 19.11 -25.06 -29.99
C THR A 176 18.65 -26.07 -28.93
N THR A 177 19.55 -26.43 -28.02
CA THR A 177 19.23 -27.35 -26.91
C THR A 177 18.15 -26.77 -25.99
N LEU A 178 18.33 -25.51 -25.54
CA LEU A 178 17.37 -24.85 -24.63
C LEU A 178 16.03 -24.59 -25.32
N LEU A 179 16.03 -24.22 -26.61
CA LEU A 179 14.82 -24.01 -27.40
C LEU A 179 14.02 -25.31 -27.53
N GLY A 180 14.66 -26.46 -27.65
CA GLY A 180 14.00 -27.77 -27.65
C GLY A 180 13.16 -27.98 -26.42
N PHE A 181 13.70 -27.74 -25.23
CA PHE A 181 12.96 -27.83 -23.97
C PHE A 181 11.80 -26.85 -23.89
N VAL A 182 11.98 -25.62 -24.41
CA VAL A 182 10.89 -24.64 -24.41
C VAL A 182 9.74 -25.11 -25.30
N VAL A 183 9.99 -25.60 -26.50
CA VAL A 183 8.98 -26.10 -27.43
C VAL A 183 8.20 -27.25 -26.81
N GLU A 184 8.90 -28.20 -26.19
CA GLU A 184 8.31 -29.36 -25.54
C GLU A 184 7.54 -29.01 -24.27
N ALA A 185 8.14 -28.22 -23.36
CA ALA A 185 7.52 -27.86 -22.09
C ALA A 185 6.31 -26.94 -22.24
N THR A 186 6.31 -26.06 -23.25
CA THR A 186 5.20 -25.10 -23.41
C THR A 186 4.03 -25.68 -24.16
N GLY A 187 4.26 -26.56 -25.17
CA GLY A 187 3.23 -27.05 -26.06
C GLY A 187 2.47 -25.95 -26.84
N VAL A 188 3.03 -24.72 -26.88
CA VAL A 188 2.37 -23.54 -27.49
C VAL A 188 3.14 -22.99 -28.70
N ILE A 189 4.36 -23.45 -28.92
CA ILE A 189 5.23 -23.06 -30.02
C ILE A 189 5.34 -24.22 -30.99
N GLN A 190 5.20 -23.93 -32.28
CA GLN A 190 5.43 -24.87 -33.36
C GLN A 190 6.58 -24.42 -34.26
N ILE A 191 7.27 -25.38 -34.89
CA ILE A 191 8.30 -25.13 -35.87
C ILE A 191 7.67 -25.40 -37.24
N VAL A 192 7.54 -24.34 -38.03
CA VAL A 192 6.89 -24.42 -39.37
C VAL A 192 7.93 -24.25 -40.45
N LYS A 193 7.91 -25.11 -41.45
CA LYS A 193 8.69 -24.94 -42.67
C LYS A 193 8.01 -23.90 -43.57
N ARG A 194 8.72 -22.85 -43.90
CA ARG A 194 8.27 -21.82 -44.85
C ARG A 194 9.25 -21.73 -46.04
N ARG A 195 8.70 -21.55 -47.22
CA ARG A 195 9.47 -21.37 -48.44
C ARG A 195 9.40 -19.91 -48.84
N ASP A 196 10.55 -19.22 -48.77
CA ASP A 196 10.74 -17.85 -49.26
C ASP A 196 11.50 -17.91 -50.56
N GLY A 197 10.80 -17.90 -51.69
CA GLY A 197 11.40 -18.13 -53.04
C GLY A 197 12.01 -19.51 -53.15
N LYS A 198 13.32 -19.59 -53.47
CA LYS A 198 14.07 -20.87 -53.60
C LYS A 198 14.62 -21.39 -52.25
N LYS A 199 14.50 -20.65 -51.14
CA LYS A 199 15.04 -21.08 -49.85
C LYS A 199 13.96 -21.54 -48.93
N GLU A 200 14.11 -22.74 -48.37
CA GLU A 200 13.29 -23.26 -47.29
C GLU A 200 13.90 -22.84 -45.94
N SER A 201 13.07 -22.27 -45.08
CA SER A 201 13.49 -21.87 -43.72
C SER A 201 12.51 -22.43 -42.68
N GLN A 202 13.02 -22.89 -41.54
CA GLN A 202 12.23 -23.22 -40.38
C GLN A 202 12.00 -21.97 -39.55
N ARG A 203 10.76 -21.69 -39.18
CA ARG A 203 10.35 -20.56 -38.35
C ARG A 203 9.63 -21.02 -37.09
N LEU A 204 9.78 -20.28 -36.00
CA LEU A 204 8.98 -20.44 -34.82
C LEU A 204 7.68 -19.66 -35.00
N GLU A 205 6.59 -20.29 -34.67
CA GLU A 205 5.27 -19.63 -34.62
C GLU A 205 4.51 -20.08 -33.37
N LEU A 206 3.75 -19.20 -32.79
CA LEU A 206 2.76 -19.58 -31.79
C LEU A 206 1.65 -20.38 -32.48
N LEU A 207 1.11 -21.39 -31.81
CA LEU A 207 -0.04 -22.12 -32.35
C LEU A 207 -1.22 -21.19 -32.62
N PRO A 208 -1.97 -21.34 -33.71
CA PRO A 208 -3.11 -20.46 -34.02
C PRO A 208 -4.08 -20.28 -32.86
N LYS A 209 -4.42 -21.37 -32.17
CA LYS A 209 -5.29 -21.33 -30.97
C LYS A 209 -4.72 -20.47 -29.83
N VAL A 210 -3.39 -20.40 -29.73
CA VAL A 210 -2.72 -19.57 -28.71
C VAL A 210 -2.75 -18.11 -29.11
N MET A 211 -2.61 -17.82 -30.39
CA MET A 211 -2.74 -16.44 -30.91
C MET A 211 -4.16 -15.91 -30.67
N GLU A 212 -5.18 -16.66 -31.09
CA GLU A 212 -6.59 -16.32 -30.84
C GLU A 212 -6.89 -16.16 -29.34
N TRP A 213 -6.35 -17.06 -28.51
CA TRP A 213 -6.49 -16.97 -27.07
C TRP A 213 -5.80 -15.69 -26.53
N SER A 214 -4.60 -15.38 -27.02
CA SER A 214 -3.86 -14.21 -26.56
C SER A 214 -4.58 -12.91 -26.93
N GLU A 215 -5.16 -12.81 -28.12
CA GLU A 215 -5.95 -11.66 -28.55
C GLU A 215 -7.19 -11.49 -27.67
N ARG A 216 -7.97 -12.57 -27.49
CA ARG A 216 -9.14 -12.57 -26.60
C ARG A 216 -8.73 -12.25 -25.17
N TYR A 217 -7.60 -12.79 -24.69
CA TYR A 217 -7.10 -12.51 -23.35
C TYR A 217 -6.68 -11.05 -23.20
N HIS A 218 -6.02 -10.47 -24.18
CA HIS A 218 -5.63 -9.06 -24.17
C HIS A 218 -6.86 -8.13 -24.15
N GLU A 219 -7.88 -8.44 -24.91
CA GLU A 219 -9.17 -7.72 -24.85
C GLU A 219 -9.83 -7.85 -23.49
N ALA A 220 -9.96 -9.08 -23.01
CA ALA A 220 -10.50 -9.35 -21.68
C ALA A 220 -9.70 -8.69 -20.56
N PHE A 221 -8.37 -8.68 -20.67
CA PHE A 221 -7.48 -8.05 -19.71
C PHE A 221 -7.73 -6.53 -19.58
N GLY A 222 -7.97 -5.84 -20.71
CA GLY A 222 -8.38 -4.43 -20.70
C GLY A 222 -9.73 -4.21 -20.02
N LEU A 223 -10.67 -5.11 -20.23
CA LEU A 223 -11.99 -5.09 -19.57
C LEU A 223 -11.92 -5.34 -18.07
N THR A 224 -10.97 -6.15 -17.59
CA THR A 224 -10.85 -6.50 -16.17
C THR A 224 -10.15 -5.43 -15.33
N ARG A 225 -9.67 -4.35 -15.93
CA ARG A 225 -8.94 -3.26 -15.26
C ARG A 225 -9.49 -1.88 -15.62
N PRO A 226 -10.78 -1.64 -15.42
CA PRO A 226 -11.36 -0.32 -15.65
C PRO A 226 -10.67 0.72 -14.77
N VAL A 227 -10.73 1.97 -15.21
CA VAL A 227 -10.35 3.11 -14.37
C VAL A 227 -11.62 3.62 -13.72
N TYR A 228 -11.86 3.24 -12.48
CA TYR A 228 -13.07 3.60 -11.77
C TYR A 228 -13.18 5.12 -11.56
N LEU A 229 -14.33 5.67 -11.92
CA LEU A 229 -14.74 7.06 -11.75
C LEU A 229 -15.99 7.12 -10.86
N PRO A 230 -16.36 8.29 -10.29
CA PRO A 230 -17.65 8.46 -9.65
C PRO A 230 -18.81 8.23 -10.63
N LEU A 231 -19.98 7.86 -10.12
CA LEU A 231 -21.20 7.62 -10.88
C LEU A 231 -22.11 8.85 -10.87
N ALA A 232 -22.90 9.05 -11.92
CA ALA A 232 -23.86 10.14 -12.00
C ALA A 232 -25.18 9.85 -11.26
N VAL A 233 -25.40 8.61 -10.86
CA VAL A 233 -26.57 8.15 -10.10
C VAL A 233 -26.11 7.34 -8.90
N PRO A 234 -26.92 7.18 -7.83
CA PRO A 234 -26.59 6.31 -6.72
C PRO A 234 -26.19 4.92 -7.22
N PRO A 235 -25.08 4.34 -6.72
CA PRO A 235 -24.71 2.99 -7.07
C PRO A 235 -25.81 1.98 -6.77
N LYS A 236 -25.83 0.86 -7.49
CA LYS A 236 -26.76 -0.24 -7.23
C LYS A 236 -26.52 -0.81 -5.85
N ASP A 237 -27.58 -1.03 -5.09
CA ASP A 237 -27.54 -1.60 -3.77
C ASP A 237 -26.95 -3.02 -3.76
N TRP A 238 -26.08 -3.28 -2.79
CA TRP A 238 -25.60 -4.62 -2.51
C TRP A 238 -26.70 -5.44 -1.85
N THR A 239 -27.11 -6.49 -2.49
CA THR A 239 -28.08 -7.46 -1.97
C THR A 239 -27.47 -8.85 -1.81
N THR A 240 -26.41 -9.13 -2.57
CA THR A 240 -25.64 -10.38 -2.54
C THR A 240 -24.14 -10.06 -2.65
N VAL A 241 -23.29 -11.08 -2.58
CA VAL A 241 -21.84 -10.92 -2.74
C VAL A 241 -21.41 -10.54 -4.16
N ASP A 242 -22.25 -10.77 -5.15
CA ASP A 242 -21.92 -10.60 -6.57
C ASP A 242 -22.78 -9.53 -7.27
N ASP A 243 -23.72 -8.88 -6.57
CA ASP A 243 -24.67 -7.94 -7.16
C ASP A 243 -24.74 -6.65 -6.36
N GLY A 244 -24.25 -5.56 -6.95
CA GLY A 244 -24.22 -4.20 -6.37
C GLY A 244 -23.11 -3.34 -6.94
N GLY A 245 -23.10 -2.06 -6.56
CA GLY A 245 -22.12 -1.06 -6.95
C GLY A 245 -22.37 -0.43 -8.31
N PHE A 246 -22.09 -1.08 -9.42
CA PHE A 246 -22.26 -0.55 -10.77
C PHE A 246 -23.53 -1.10 -11.42
N HIS A 247 -24.13 -0.33 -12.38
CA HIS A 247 -25.43 -0.65 -12.99
C HIS A 247 -25.32 -1.43 -14.29
N ASP A 248 -24.34 -1.07 -15.16
CA ASP A 248 -24.29 -1.47 -16.55
C ASP A 248 -23.13 -2.42 -16.84
N VAL A 249 -22.21 -1.96 -17.69
CA VAL A 249 -21.10 -2.78 -18.21
C VAL A 249 -20.13 -3.30 -17.15
N LEU A 250 -20.13 -2.73 -15.95
CA LEU A 250 -19.30 -3.14 -14.82
C LEU A 250 -20.06 -3.97 -13.78
N SER A 251 -21.37 -4.05 -13.82
CA SER A 251 -22.21 -4.71 -12.81
C SER A 251 -21.84 -6.17 -12.56
N PHE A 252 -21.60 -6.95 -13.62
CA PHE A 252 -21.33 -8.39 -13.53
C PHE A 252 -19.92 -8.76 -13.06
N ARG A 253 -19.04 -7.77 -12.82
CA ARG A 253 -17.63 -7.97 -12.45
C ARG A 253 -17.32 -7.56 -11.02
N GLN A 254 -18.30 -7.01 -10.33
CA GLN A 254 -18.11 -6.55 -8.98
C GLN A 254 -18.40 -7.66 -7.99
N ARG A 255 -17.54 -7.78 -7.01
CA ARG A 255 -17.77 -8.56 -5.80
C ARG A 255 -17.66 -7.63 -4.61
N VAL A 256 -18.55 -7.78 -3.67
CA VAL A 256 -18.58 -6.94 -2.47
C VAL A 256 -17.28 -7.06 -1.68
N VAL A 257 -16.68 -8.28 -1.66
CA VAL A 257 -15.39 -8.52 -0.99
C VAL A 257 -14.24 -8.53 -1.98
N THR A 258 -13.28 -7.64 -1.78
CA THR A 258 -12.02 -7.62 -2.52
C THR A 258 -11.01 -8.57 -1.88
N ARG A 259 -10.32 -9.39 -2.69
CA ARG A 259 -9.29 -10.33 -2.23
C ARG A 259 -9.81 -11.33 -1.17
N ALA A 260 -11.03 -11.85 -1.37
CA ALA A 260 -11.58 -12.91 -0.54
C ALA A 260 -10.68 -14.15 -0.55
N PHE A 261 -10.56 -14.83 0.59
CA PHE A 261 -9.95 -16.16 0.67
C PHE A 261 -10.87 -17.22 0.07
N GLU A 262 -10.26 -18.35 -0.30
CA GLU A 262 -11.01 -19.48 -0.85
C GLU A 262 -12.10 -19.95 0.11
N GLY A 263 -13.33 -20.09 -0.42
CA GLY A 263 -14.53 -20.47 0.34
C GLY A 263 -15.19 -19.34 1.12
N GLN A 264 -14.56 -18.15 1.26
CA GLN A 264 -15.18 -17.05 2.00
C GLN A 264 -16.45 -16.52 1.32
N LEU A 265 -16.44 -16.38 0.00
CA LEU A 265 -17.62 -15.90 -0.73
C LEU A 265 -18.77 -16.90 -0.62
N ASP A 266 -18.49 -18.20 -0.60
CA ASP A 266 -19.52 -19.23 -0.44
C ASP A 266 -20.12 -19.20 0.97
N ALA A 267 -19.30 -18.99 1.99
CA ALA A 267 -19.78 -18.78 3.36
C ALA A 267 -20.69 -17.53 3.47
N LEU A 268 -20.35 -16.45 2.77
CA LEU A 268 -21.16 -15.22 2.75
C LEU A 268 -22.44 -15.37 1.91
N ARG A 269 -22.47 -16.24 0.91
CA ARG A 269 -23.71 -16.59 0.20
C ARG A 269 -24.64 -17.43 1.08
N ALA A 270 -24.07 -18.36 1.84
CA ALA A 270 -24.83 -19.19 2.78
C ALA A 270 -25.38 -18.40 3.97
N ARG A 271 -24.63 -17.39 4.44
CA ARG A 271 -25.01 -16.49 5.55
C ARG A 271 -24.71 -15.04 5.17
N PRO A 272 -25.63 -14.35 4.47
CA PRO A 272 -25.44 -12.97 4.04
C PRO A 272 -25.30 -12.01 5.23
N PRO A 273 -24.27 -11.13 5.25
CA PRO A 273 -24.10 -10.13 6.29
C PRO A 273 -24.96 -8.88 5.98
N THR A 274 -26.27 -8.99 6.18
CA THR A 274 -27.26 -7.96 5.79
C THR A 274 -26.97 -6.59 6.38
N GLN A 275 -26.55 -6.51 7.65
CA GLN A 275 -26.18 -5.25 8.30
C GLN A 275 -25.01 -4.57 7.57
N VAL A 276 -24.06 -5.35 7.04
CA VAL A 276 -22.92 -4.80 6.27
C VAL A 276 -23.39 -4.26 4.93
N TYR A 277 -24.31 -4.97 4.25
CA TYR A 277 -24.89 -4.48 2.99
C TYR A 277 -25.68 -3.20 3.20
N ASP A 278 -26.50 -3.13 4.25
CA ASP A 278 -27.25 -1.93 4.60
C ASP A 278 -26.34 -0.72 4.82
N ALA A 279 -25.22 -0.90 5.54
CA ALA A 279 -24.25 0.17 5.76
C ALA A 279 -23.55 0.58 4.45
N LEU A 280 -23.11 -0.39 3.62
CA LEU A 280 -22.53 -0.09 2.32
C LEU A 280 -23.47 0.71 1.43
N ASN A 281 -24.77 0.34 1.38
CA ASN A 281 -25.78 0.98 0.57
C ASN A 281 -26.02 2.43 1.02
N LYS A 282 -26.06 2.67 2.34
CA LYS A 282 -26.15 4.02 2.89
C LYS A 282 -24.96 4.89 2.53
N LEU A 283 -23.73 4.33 2.63
CA LEU A 283 -22.50 5.06 2.29
C LEU A 283 -22.46 5.43 0.80
N GLN A 284 -22.81 4.50 -0.08
CA GLN A 284 -22.76 4.74 -1.53
C GLN A 284 -23.89 5.63 -2.04
N ASN A 285 -24.97 5.80 -1.26
CA ASN A 285 -26.05 6.73 -1.53
C ASN A 285 -25.75 8.18 -1.12
N THR A 286 -24.58 8.45 -0.54
CA THR A 286 -24.15 9.82 -0.21
C THR A 286 -23.90 10.63 -1.47
N PRO A 287 -24.64 11.74 -1.71
CA PRO A 287 -24.43 12.59 -2.87
C PRO A 287 -23.27 13.56 -2.63
N TRP A 288 -22.34 13.62 -3.57
CA TRP A 288 -21.15 14.46 -3.53
C TRP A 288 -21.16 15.49 -4.64
N GLN A 289 -20.49 16.62 -4.43
CA GLN A 289 -20.18 17.59 -5.48
C GLN A 289 -18.76 18.13 -5.32
N ILE A 290 -18.25 18.77 -6.36
CA ILE A 290 -16.95 19.43 -6.31
C ILE A 290 -17.06 20.78 -5.62
N ASN A 291 -16.15 21.07 -4.69
CA ASN A 291 -15.99 22.40 -4.12
C ASN A 291 -15.33 23.32 -5.18
N ALA A 292 -16.15 24.07 -5.90
CA ALA A 292 -15.72 24.90 -7.02
C ALA A 292 -14.68 25.97 -6.61
N ARG A 293 -14.80 26.52 -5.39
CA ARG A 293 -13.87 27.55 -4.90
C ARG A 293 -12.48 26.96 -4.64
N VAL A 294 -12.40 25.83 -3.98
CA VAL A 294 -11.12 25.12 -3.76
C VAL A 294 -10.53 24.65 -5.08
N LEU A 295 -11.35 24.15 -6.01
CA LEU A 295 -10.89 23.73 -7.34
C LEU A 295 -10.27 24.91 -8.10
N ALA A 296 -10.89 26.10 -8.07
CA ALA A 296 -10.37 27.30 -8.74
C ALA A 296 -9.00 27.71 -8.20
N VAL A 297 -8.81 27.69 -6.88
CA VAL A 297 -7.52 27.97 -6.24
C VAL A 297 -6.46 26.94 -6.63
N MET A 298 -6.83 25.65 -6.57
CA MET A 298 -5.91 24.55 -6.88
C MET A 298 -5.47 24.54 -8.35
N ASP A 299 -6.41 24.81 -9.25
CA ASP A 299 -6.14 24.92 -10.70
C ASP A 299 -5.20 26.09 -11.01
N HIS A 300 -5.43 27.26 -10.39
CA HIS A 300 -4.58 28.42 -10.54
C HIS A 300 -3.15 28.15 -10.01
N VAL A 301 -3.03 27.61 -8.79
CA VAL A 301 -1.74 27.24 -8.20
C VAL A 301 -0.96 26.28 -9.10
N TRP A 302 -1.63 25.30 -9.67
CA TRP A 302 -1.01 24.34 -10.58
C TRP A 302 -0.59 24.97 -11.91
N LYS A 303 -1.43 25.80 -12.53
CA LYS A 303 -1.14 26.47 -13.80
C LYS A 303 0.04 27.42 -13.68
N GLU A 304 0.05 28.22 -12.64
CA GLU A 304 1.10 29.23 -12.39
C GLU A 304 2.36 28.65 -11.73
N ASN A 305 2.43 27.36 -11.50
CA ASN A 305 3.53 26.67 -10.84
C ASN A 305 3.93 27.30 -9.48
N LEU A 306 2.93 27.65 -8.69
CA LEU A 306 3.16 28.25 -7.37
C LEU A 306 3.48 27.16 -6.33
N PRO A 307 4.45 27.40 -5.44
CA PRO A 307 4.75 26.44 -4.36
C PRO A 307 3.72 26.56 -3.24
N PHE A 308 2.89 25.53 -3.10
CA PHE A 308 1.89 25.40 -2.02
C PHE A 308 2.03 24.05 -1.32
N PRO A 309 1.85 24.01 0.02
CA PRO A 309 1.95 22.78 0.78
C PRO A 309 0.89 21.74 0.34
N GLY A 310 1.25 20.46 0.47
CA GLY A 310 0.36 19.35 0.13
C GLY A 310 0.22 19.08 -1.37
N LEU A 311 0.84 19.88 -2.26
CA LEU A 311 0.92 19.61 -3.69
C LEU A 311 2.32 19.12 -4.09
N PRO A 312 2.42 18.26 -5.14
CA PRO A 312 3.72 17.81 -5.61
C PRO A 312 4.49 18.92 -6.33
N GLU A 313 5.79 18.94 -6.14
CA GLU A 313 6.69 19.81 -6.90
C GLU A 313 6.54 19.53 -8.41
N ARG A 314 6.39 20.57 -9.24
CA ARG A 314 6.15 20.39 -10.69
C ARG A 314 7.40 19.94 -11.43
N GLU A 315 8.56 20.32 -10.98
CA GLU A 315 9.85 20.00 -11.56
C GLU A 315 10.64 19.06 -10.65
N ASP A 316 11.55 18.31 -11.26
CA ASP A 316 12.50 17.50 -10.51
C ASP A 316 13.58 18.39 -9.90
N GLN A 317 13.99 18.11 -8.68
CA GLN A 317 15.14 18.77 -8.06
C GLN A 317 16.40 18.46 -8.87
N PRO A 318 17.23 19.46 -9.19
CA PRO A 318 18.46 19.28 -9.94
C PRO A 318 19.44 18.40 -9.17
N ILE A 319 20.06 17.47 -9.88
CA ILE A 319 21.10 16.62 -9.29
C ILE A 319 22.38 17.48 -9.23
N PRO A 320 22.90 17.78 -8.02
CA PRO A 320 24.08 18.61 -7.89
C PRO A 320 25.30 17.92 -8.49
N THR A 321 26.23 18.70 -9.03
CA THR A 321 27.54 18.22 -9.44
C THR A 321 28.40 17.89 -8.22
N PRO A 322 29.23 16.84 -8.27
CA PRO A 322 30.09 16.53 -7.13
C PRO A 322 31.08 17.66 -6.89
N PRO A 323 31.25 18.12 -5.63
CA PRO A 323 32.31 19.06 -5.29
C PRO A 323 33.70 18.48 -5.57
N PRO A 324 34.73 19.32 -5.82
CA PRO A 324 36.10 18.85 -6.08
C PRO A 324 36.64 17.88 -5.02
N GLU A 325 36.31 18.10 -3.76
CA GLU A 325 36.69 17.23 -2.62
C GLU A 325 36.14 15.81 -2.76
N VAL A 326 34.93 15.67 -3.31
CA VAL A 326 34.30 14.36 -3.56
C VAL A 326 34.96 13.65 -4.74
N ASP A 327 35.35 14.41 -5.78
CA ASP A 327 36.03 13.86 -6.95
C ASP A 327 37.48 13.47 -6.63
N ALA A 328 38.16 14.22 -5.77
CA ALA A 328 39.51 13.92 -5.32
C ALA A 328 39.58 12.80 -4.27
N ALA A 329 38.50 12.56 -3.53
CA ALA A 329 38.49 11.57 -2.46
C ALA A 329 38.63 10.14 -2.99
N GLU A 330 39.25 9.23 -2.21
CA GLU A 330 39.39 7.81 -2.56
C GLU A 330 38.05 7.10 -2.75
N LYS A 331 38.04 6.07 -3.62
CA LYS A 331 36.86 5.20 -3.81
C LYS A 331 36.55 4.45 -2.51
N GLY A 332 35.39 4.73 -1.94
CA GLY A 332 34.93 4.11 -0.69
C GLY A 332 35.10 4.97 0.54
N SER A 333 35.73 6.16 0.43
CA SER A 333 35.80 7.15 1.51
C SER A 333 34.43 7.58 1.99
N ASP A 334 34.34 8.06 3.21
CA ASP A 334 33.06 8.47 3.82
C ASP A 334 32.50 9.71 3.12
N ILE A 335 33.33 10.62 2.63
CA ILE A 335 32.92 11.79 1.82
C ILE A 335 32.16 11.31 0.55
N ARG A 336 32.69 10.32 -0.19
CA ARG A 336 31.98 9.76 -1.34
C ARG A 336 30.74 8.99 -0.97
N LYS A 337 30.71 8.30 0.17
CA LYS A 337 29.51 7.61 0.66
C LYS A 337 28.41 8.63 1.01
N GLN A 338 28.74 9.70 1.71
CA GLN A 338 27.82 10.79 2.05
C GLN A 338 27.25 11.47 0.81
N TRP A 339 28.11 11.82 -0.15
CA TRP A 339 27.69 12.37 -1.43
C TRP A 339 26.70 11.47 -2.18
N ARG A 340 27.02 10.17 -2.29
CA ARG A 340 26.11 9.20 -2.94
C ARG A 340 24.77 9.11 -2.24
N ARG A 341 24.73 9.22 -0.91
CA ARG A 341 23.47 9.23 -0.15
C ARG A 341 22.67 10.48 -0.47
N LYS A 342 23.31 11.66 -0.48
CA LYS A 342 22.66 12.91 -0.84
C LYS A 342 22.05 12.84 -2.26
N VAL A 343 22.82 12.40 -3.23
CA VAL A 343 22.34 12.23 -4.61
C VAL A 343 21.22 11.19 -4.70
N ARG A 344 21.33 10.07 -3.96
CA ARG A 344 20.29 9.06 -3.91
C ARG A 344 19.00 9.62 -3.31
N ALA A 345 19.08 10.37 -2.23
CA ALA A 345 17.89 10.99 -1.62
C ALA A 345 17.16 11.91 -2.62
N ILE A 346 17.91 12.68 -3.44
CA ILE A 346 17.32 13.51 -4.51
C ILE A 346 16.66 12.64 -5.58
N HIS A 347 17.28 11.53 -6.00
CA HIS A 347 16.66 10.62 -6.97
C HIS A 347 15.38 9.96 -6.43
N ASP A 348 15.40 9.52 -5.18
CA ASP A 348 14.26 8.90 -4.52
C ASP A 348 13.12 9.94 -4.38
N HIS A 349 13.44 11.16 -3.95
CA HIS A 349 12.50 12.29 -3.89
C HIS A 349 11.89 12.60 -5.27
N ASN A 350 12.71 12.75 -6.31
CA ASN A 350 12.21 13.02 -7.66
C ASN A 350 11.32 11.90 -8.21
N ALA A 351 11.62 10.65 -7.87
CA ALA A 351 10.79 9.51 -8.26
C ALA A 351 9.42 9.53 -7.56
N GLU A 352 9.40 9.86 -6.27
CA GLU A 352 8.18 10.06 -5.48
C GLU A 352 7.36 11.23 -6.05
N GLN A 353 7.97 12.39 -6.25
CA GLN A 353 7.31 13.58 -6.81
C GLN A 353 6.69 13.31 -8.18
N ARG A 354 7.34 12.53 -9.04
CA ARG A 354 6.77 12.13 -10.35
C ARG A 354 5.48 11.31 -10.18
N SER A 355 5.45 10.38 -9.24
CA SER A 355 4.23 9.60 -8.96
C SER A 355 3.11 10.49 -8.45
N LEU A 356 3.41 11.35 -7.48
CA LEU A 356 2.45 12.30 -6.90
C LEU A 356 1.90 13.28 -7.94
N ARG A 357 2.73 13.77 -8.86
CA ARG A 357 2.29 14.63 -9.99
C ARG A 357 1.26 13.94 -10.86
N PHE A 358 1.49 12.67 -11.22
CA PHE A 358 0.52 11.92 -12.04
C PHE A 358 -0.81 11.71 -11.31
N GLU A 359 -0.77 11.41 -10.02
CA GLU A 359 -1.98 11.25 -9.21
C GLU A 359 -2.72 12.56 -9.07
N PHE A 360 -2.01 13.64 -8.76
CA PHE A 360 -2.58 14.97 -8.61
C PHE A 360 -3.26 15.49 -9.90
N VAL A 361 -2.55 15.46 -11.04
CA VAL A 361 -3.10 15.92 -12.33
C VAL A 361 -4.35 15.12 -12.72
N ARG A 362 -4.35 13.81 -12.44
CA ARG A 362 -5.53 12.98 -12.69
C ARG A 362 -6.71 13.36 -11.80
N ALA A 363 -6.45 13.63 -10.50
CA ALA A 363 -7.49 14.09 -9.58
C ALA A 363 -8.07 15.43 -10.01
N LEU A 364 -7.20 16.39 -10.38
CA LEU A 364 -7.58 17.70 -10.85
C LEU A 364 -8.45 17.63 -12.12
N ASN A 365 -8.02 16.84 -13.14
CA ASN A 365 -8.78 16.66 -14.37
C ASN A 365 -10.16 16.02 -14.12
N ILE A 366 -10.24 15.01 -13.24
CA ILE A 366 -11.53 14.40 -12.88
C ILE A 366 -12.40 15.44 -12.16
N ALA A 367 -11.84 16.21 -11.21
CA ALA A 367 -12.60 17.25 -10.53
C ALA A 367 -13.14 18.32 -11.51
N GLN A 368 -12.35 18.71 -12.51
CA GLN A 368 -12.80 19.62 -13.59
C GLN A 368 -13.93 19.00 -14.41
N ASP A 369 -13.82 17.71 -14.80
CA ASP A 369 -14.87 16.99 -15.55
C ASP A 369 -16.20 16.91 -14.76
N TYR A 370 -16.13 16.83 -13.43
CA TYR A 370 -17.29 16.68 -12.53
C TYR A 370 -17.78 18.01 -11.93
N SER A 371 -17.10 19.12 -12.16
CA SER A 371 -17.42 20.42 -11.54
C SER A 371 -18.80 20.98 -11.89
N ALA A 372 -19.35 20.60 -13.05
CA ALA A 372 -20.66 21.02 -13.49
C ALA A 372 -21.81 20.08 -13.07
N MET A 373 -21.51 18.99 -12.37
CA MET A 373 -22.52 18.06 -11.89
C MET A 373 -23.09 18.52 -10.55
N ASP A 374 -24.40 18.51 -10.41
CA ASP A 374 -25.09 18.82 -9.16
C ASP A 374 -24.80 17.76 -8.09
N ALA A 375 -24.69 16.49 -8.50
CA ALA A 375 -24.33 15.38 -7.63
C ALA A 375 -23.63 14.25 -8.40
N PHE A 376 -22.71 13.55 -7.69
CA PHE A 376 -22.13 12.29 -8.12
C PHE A 376 -21.91 11.38 -6.91
N TYR A 377 -21.65 10.10 -7.16
CA TYR A 377 -21.66 9.07 -6.14
C TYR A 377 -20.45 8.15 -6.24
N PHE A 378 -20.03 7.56 -5.11
CA PHE A 378 -18.96 6.60 -5.07
C PHE A 378 -19.49 5.21 -4.75
N ALA A 379 -19.16 4.23 -5.57
CA ALA A 379 -19.41 2.84 -5.23
C ALA A 379 -18.41 2.37 -4.17
N TYR A 380 -18.87 1.56 -3.20
CA TYR A 380 -18.06 1.02 -2.11
C TYR A 380 -18.01 -0.50 -2.14
N ARG A 381 -16.90 -1.04 -1.66
CA ARG A 381 -16.66 -2.47 -1.42
C ARG A 381 -15.92 -2.65 -0.12
N MET A 382 -15.85 -3.88 0.37
CA MET A 382 -15.08 -4.20 1.56
C MET A 382 -13.90 -5.13 1.27
N ASP A 383 -12.92 -5.18 2.16
CA ASP A 383 -11.92 -6.22 2.16
C ASP A 383 -12.43 -7.48 2.90
N PHE A 384 -11.61 -8.53 2.94
CA PHE A 384 -11.98 -9.80 3.58
C PHE A 384 -12.26 -9.69 5.10
N ARG A 385 -11.86 -8.59 5.74
CA ARG A 385 -12.07 -8.29 7.17
C ARG A 385 -13.32 -7.45 7.41
N GLY A 386 -13.89 -6.85 6.37
CA GLY A 386 -15.05 -5.97 6.47
C GLY A 386 -14.74 -4.48 6.40
N ARG A 387 -13.47 -4.06 6.36
CA ARG A 387 -13.14 -2.64 6.15
C ARG A 387 -13.62 -2.18 4.79
N ILE A 388 -14.30 -1.03 4.78
CA ILE A 388 -15.00 -0.47 3.63
C ILE A 388 -14.09 0.50 2.88
N TYR A 389 -14.06 0.36 1.55
CA TYR A 389 -13.24 1.18 0.64
C TYR A 389 -14.06 1.67 -0.54
N SER A 390 -13.86 2.95 -0.90
CA SER A 390 -14.32 3.46 -2.18
C SER A 390 -13.62 2.73 -3.33
N THR A 391 -14.33 2.42 -4.40
CA THR A 391 -13.74 1.75 -5.58
C THR A 391 -12.87 2.69 -6.41
N GLY A 392 -13.13 3.99 -6.42
CA GLY A 392 -12.31 5.01 -7.08
C GLY A 392 -10.98 5.23 -6.36
N THR A 393 -9.88 5.27 -7.11
CA THR A 393 -8.53 5.42 -6.52
C THR A 393 -7.98 6.84 -6.61
N THR A 394 -8.56 7.71 -7.44
CA THR A 394 -8.01 9.04 -7.73
C THR A 394 -8.80 10.14 -7.01
N LEU A 395 -10.04 10.36 -7.41
CA LEU A 395 -10.97 11.25 -6.72
C LEU A 395 -11.87 10.39 -5.84
N ASN A 396 -11.70 10.47 -4.52
CA ASN A 396 -12.51 9.69 -3.56
C ASN A 396 -12.43 10.28 -2.14
N PRO A 397 -13.46 10.05 -1.29
CA PRO A 397 -13.51 10.63 0.06
C PRO A 397 -12.44 10.11 1.02
N GLN A 398 -11.77 9.02 0.68
CA GLN A 398 -10.67 8.41 1.45
C GLN A 398 -9.29 8.84 0.93
N GLY A 399 -9.25 9.86 0.07
CA GLY A 399 -8.03 10.39 -0.54
C GLY A 399 -7.18 11.29 0.39
N PRO A 400 -6.03 11.77 -0.11
CA PRO A 400 -5.20 12.74 0.60
C PRO A 400 -5.89 14.10 0.74
N ASP A 401 -5.30 15.01 1.52
CA ASP A 401 -5.84 16.32 1.87
C ASP A 401 -6.40 17.11 0.67
N HIS A 402 -5.61 17.28 -0.39
CA HIS A 402 -6.03 18.02 -1.59
C HIS A 402 -7.23 17.38 -2.30
N VAL A 403 -7.36 16.05 -2.28
CA VAL A 403 -8.53 15.35 -2.86
C VAL A 403 -9.77 15.55 -2.00
N ARG A 404 -9.61 15.47 -0.67
CA ARG A 404 -10.72 15.69 0.27
C ARG A 404 -11.18 17.14 0.27
N GLY A 405 -10.27 18.11 0.13
CA GLY A 405 -10.60 19.52 -0.01
C GLY A 405 -11.40 19.85 -1.28
N LEU A 406 -11.29 19.04 -2.35
CA LEU A 406 -12.09 19.16 -3.56
C LEU A 406 -13.52 18.64 -3.41
N LEU A 407 -13.82 17.86 -2.35
CA LEU A 407 -15.11 17.19 -2.17
C LEU A 407 -15.94 17.88 -1.09
N GLN A 408 -17.21 18.04 -1.36
CA GLN A 408 -18.22 18.43 -0.37
C GLN A 408 -19.52 17.67 -0.65
N PHE A 409 -20.42 17.59 0.34
CA PHE A 409 -21.75 17.01 0.10
C PHE A 409 -22.56 17.89 -0.85
N SER A 410 -23.32 17.31 -1.77
CA SER A 410 -24.14 18.10 -2.69
C SER A 410 -25.35 18.72 -1.99
N GLU A 411 -25.92 18.01 -1.03
CA GLU A 411 -26.98 18.53 -0.18
C GLU A 411 -26.39 19.17 1.06
N GLY A 412 -26.84 20.36 1.43
CA GLY A 412 -26.38 21.03 2.63
C GLY A 412 -27.37 20.85 3.79
N VAL A 413 -26.86 21.01 5.02
CA VAL A 413 -27.63 20.93 6.25
C VAL A 413 -27.40 22.19 7.08
N PRO A 414 -28.48 22.84 7.62
CA PRO A 414 -28.32 23.98 8.53
C PRO A 414 -27.47 23.59 9.75
N LEU A 415 -26.60 24.50 10.16
CA LEU A 415 -25.68 24.26 11.28
C LEU A 415 -26.44 24.01 12.59
N GLY A 416 -27.39 24.87 12.96
CA GLY A 416 -27.90 24.91 14.30
C GLY A 416 -26.80 25.26 15.32
N LEU A 417 -27.14 25.31 16.61
CA LEU A 417 -26.16 25.65 17.66
C LEU A 417 -25.03 24.61 17.77
N HIS A 418 -25.37 23.33 17.77
CA HIS A 418 -24.37 22.26 17.86
C HIS A 418 -23.49 22.20 16.62
N GLY A 419 -24.04 22.34 15.41
CA GLY A 419 -23.28 22.30 14.18
C GLY A 419 -22.31 23.46 14.02
N LEU A 420 -22.67 24.66 14.49
CA LEU A 420 -21.75 25.81 14.50
C LEU A 420 -20.54 25.52 15.40
N LYS A 421 -20.78 24.93 16.59
CA LYS A 421 -19.69 24.52 17.49
C LYS A 421 -18.81 23.45 16.84
N TRP A 422 -19.39 22.41 16.23
CA TRP A 422 -18.64 21.35 15.55
C TRP A 422 -17.88 21.85 14.33
N LEU A 423 -18.41 22.82 13.58
CA LEU A 423 -17.69 23.45 12.47
C LEU A 423 -16.45 24.18 12.99
N GLY A 424 -16.56 24.94 14.10
CA GLY A 424 -15.42 25.60 14.75
C GLY A 424 -14.36 24.61 15.25
N ILE A 425 -14.78 23.55 15.95
CA ILE A 425 -13.89 22.47 16.41
C ILE A 425 -13.14 21.83 15.24
N HIS A 426 -13.84 21.57 14.14
CA HIS A 426 -13.24 20.96 12.94
C HIS A 426 -12.14 21.85 12.35
N GLY A 427 -12.34 23.16 12.29
CA GLY A 427 -11.31 24.09 11.83
C GLY A 427 -10.04 24.01 12.67
N ALA A 428 -10.17 23.99 14.02
CA ALA A 428 -9.05 23.81 14.91
C ALA A 428 -8.32 22.46 14.68
N ASN A 429 -9.07 21.37 14.48
CA ASN A 429 -8.52 20.06 14.19
C ASN A 429 -7.75 20.03 12.86
N LEU A 430 -8.27 20.67 11.81
CA LEU A 430 -7.60 20.75 10.51
C LEU A 430 -6.32 21.59 10.56
N PHE A 431 -6.31 22.62 11.42
CA PHE A 431 -5.12 23.46 11.62
C PHE A 431 -4.01 22.73 12.39
N GLY A 432 -4.38 21.76 13.24
CA GLY A 432 -3.45 21.02 14.11
C GLY A 432 -3.60 21.33 15.61
N ASN A 433 -4.59 22.15 15.98
CA ASN A 433 -4.90 22.49 17.37
C ASN A 433 -5.90 21.46 17.98
N ASP A 434 -5.53 20.20 17.99
CA ASP A 434 -6.39 19.05 18.32
C ASP A 434 -6.12 18.44 19.72
N LYS A 435 -5.30 19.11 20.58
CA LYS A 435 -4.92 18.58 21.91
C LYS A 435 -5.47 19.41 23.08
N VAL A 436 -6.26 20.41 22.78
CA VAL A 436 -6.95 21.26 23.77
C VAL A 436 -8.42 20.85 23.88
N SER A 437 -9.15 21.41 24.84
CA SER A 437 -10.58 21.11 25.05
C SER A 437 -11.43 21.50 23.83
N PHE A 438 -12.65 20.99 23.71
CA PHE A 438 -13.56 21.39 22.63
C PHE A 438 -13.96 22.86 22.73
N GLU A 439 -14.06 23.37 23.94
CA GLU A 439 -14.31 24.77 24.21
C GLU A 439 -13.17 25.64 23.67
N ASP A 440 -11.91 25.29 24.01
CA ASP A 440 -10.72 26.02 23.54
C ASP A 440 -10.58 25.94 22.00
N ARG A 441 -10.94 24.81 21.36
CA ARG A 441 -10.93 24.68 19.90
C ARG A 441 -11.96 25.59 19.25
N TYR A 442 -13.16 25.66 19.79
CA TYR A 442 -14.20 26.53 19.30
C TYR A 442 -13.84 28.00 19.50
N GLU A 443 -13.33 28.36 20.69
CA GLU A 443 -12.85 29.71 20.96
C GLU A 443 -11.72 30.12 20.02
N TRP A 444 -10.76 29.22 19.76
CA TRP A 444 -9.70 29.43 18.77
C TRP A 444 -10.28 29.74 17.37
N ALA A 445 -11.29 29.03 16.94
CA ALA A 445 -11.95 29.29 15.66
C ALA A 445 -12.61 30.68 15.63
N CYS A 446 -13.29 31.08 16.70
CA CYS A 446 -13.89 32.39 16.85
C CYS A 446 -12.85 33.52 16.80
N GLN A 447 -11.73 33.36 17.52
CA GLN A 447 -10.62 34.32 17.54
C GLN A 447 -9.94 34.48 16.18
N ASN A 448 -9.92 33.41 15.37
CA ASN A 448 -9.31 33.39 14.05
C ASN A 448 -10.28 33.68 12.90
N THR A 449 -11.51 34.13 13.16
CA THR A 449 -12.52 34.44 12.15
C THR A 449 -12.00 35.44 11.11
N ARG A 450 -11.26 36.47 11.53
CA ARG A 450 -10.64 37.43 10.62
C ARG A 450 -9.63 36.77 9.67
N ASN A 451 -8.76 35.92 10.18
CA ASN A 451 -7.75 35.21 9.38
C ASN A 451 -8.42 34.26 8.39
N ALA A 452 -9.48 33.55 8.80
CA ALA A 452 -10.30 32.71 7.95
C ALA A 452 -10.97 33.51 6.84
N HIS A 453 -11.54 34.70 7.17
CA HIS A 453 -12.14 35.58 6.19
C HIS A 453 -11.14 36.08 5.13
N LEU A 454 -9.94 36.51 5.56
CA LEU A 454 -8.90 36.94 4.64
C LEU A 454 -8.45 35.81 3.72
N SER A 455 -8.22 34.61 4.26
CA SER A 455 -7.86 33.40 3.50
C SER A 455 -8.97 32.99 2.51
N ALA A 456 -10.24 33.14 2.88
CA ALA A 456 -11.38 32.83 2.03
C ALA A 456 -11.57 33.86 0.92
N THR A 457 -11.25 35.13 1.15
CA THR A 457 -11.43 36.23 0.20
C THR A 457 -10.31 36.29 -0.83
N ASP A 458 -9.06 36.22 -0.38
CA ASP A 458 -7.88 36.17 -1.23
C ASP A 458 -6.88 35.13 -0.70
N PRO A 459 -6.99 33.87 -1.12
CA PRO A 459 -6.13 32.79 -0.65
C PRO A 459 -4.69 32.89 -1.14
N PHE A 460 -4.39 33.79 -2.07
CA PHE A 460 -3.05 34.01 -2.59
C PHE A 460 -2.29 35.10 -1.81
N ALA A 461 -2.97 36.16 -1.42
CA ALA A 461 -2.42 37.21 -0.58
C ALA A 461 -2.36 36.79 0.90
N SER A 462 -3.42 36.17 1.41
CA SER A 462 -3.50 35.65 2.77
C SER A 462 -3.22 34.15 2.78
N ARG A 463 -1.97 33.78 3.05
CA ARG A 463 -1.52 32.38 3.05
C ARG A 463 -1.60 31.70 4.43
N TRP A 464 -2.27 32.29 5.40
CA TRP A 464 -2.43 31.68 6.72
C TRP A 464 -3.01 30.27 6.68
N TRP A 465 -3.94 30.00 5.77
CA TRP A 465 -4.50 28.66 5.59
C TRP A 465 -3.46 27.60 5.22
N THR A 466 -2.31 28.00 4.66
CA THR A 466 -1.23 27.06 4.28
C THR A 466 -0.40 26.56 5.46
N GLU A 467 -0.56 27.18 6.64
CA GLU A 467 0.10 26.77 7.88
C GLU A 467 -0.59 25.58 8.56
N ALA A 468 -1.80 25.23 8.12
CA ALA A 468 -2.59 24.14 8.67
C ALA A 468 -1.97 22.76 8.35
N ASP A 469 -2.17 21.80 9.23
CA ASP A 469 -1.77 20.39 9.01
C ASP A 469 -2.45 19.77 7.78
N LYS A 470 -3.70 20.22 7.47
CA LYS A 470 -4.49 19.80 6.30
C LYS A 470 -4.95 21.02 5.50
N PRO A 471 -4.05 21.69 4.79
CA PRO A 471 -4.29 23.02 4.23
C PRO A 471 -5.47 23.12 3.26
N TRP A 472 -5.68 22.13 2.40
CA TRP A 472 -6.75 22.19 1.39
C TRP A 472 -8.14 21.99 1.98
N GLN A 473 -8.29 21.09 2.95
CA GLN A 473 -9.52 20.97 3.71
C GLN A 473 -9.73 22.21 4.59
N PHE A 474 -8.65 22.77 5.13
CA PHE A 474 -8.72 23.98 5.93
C PHE A 474 -9.11 25.20 5.10
N LEU A 475 -8.69 25.32 3.86
CA LEU A 475 -9.18 26.36 2.95
C LEU A 475 -10.70 26.22 2.72
N ALA A 476 -11.20 25.00 2.51
CA ALA A 476 -12.63 24.75 2.40
C ALA A 476 -13.38 25.21 3.69
N TRP A 477 -12.81 24.92 4.86
CA TRP A 477 -13.34 25.39 6.13
C TRP A 477 -13.30 26.93 6.24
N CYS A 478 -12.20 27.60 5.89
CA CYS A 478 -12.11 29.08 5.90
C CYS A 478 -13.25 29.69 5.08
N ILE A 479 -13.56 29.10 3.94
CA ILE A 479 -14.62 29.56 3.04
C ILE A 479 -16.00 29.48 3.72
N GLU A 480 -16.38 28.32 4.27
CA GLU A 480 -17.69 28.16 4.90
C GLU A 480 -17.77 28.88 6.25
N TRP A 481 -16.69 28.84 7.09
CA TRP A 481 -16.67 29.57 8.35
C TRP A 481 -16.85 31.07 8.15
N SER A 482 -16.13 31.66 7.16
CA SER A 482 -16.27 33.07 6.80
C SER A 482 -17.69 33.42 6.37
N GLN A 483 -18.33 32.57 5.56
CA GLN A 483 -19.70 32.78 5.13
C GLN A 483 -20.70 32.71 6.28
N ALA A 484 -20.58 31.69 7.12
CA ALA A 484 -21.45 31.50 8.29
C ALA A 484 -21.34 32.69 9.25
N MET A 485 -20.10 33.10 9.59
CA MET A 485 -19.85 34.20 10.52
C MET A 485 -20.17 35.58 9.96
N SER A 486 -20.42 35.71 8.65
CA SER A 486 -20.89 36.94 8.02
C SER A 486 -22.43 37.05 8.02
N MET A 487 -23.15 36.01 8.40
CA MET A 487 -24.61 36.04 8.53
C MET A 487 -25.02 36.67 9.87
N THR A 488 -26.20 37.27 9.90
CA THR A 488 -26.81 37.80 11.15
C THR A 488 -27.03 36.68 12.16
N ASP A 489 -27.42 35.52 11.68
CA ASP A 489 -27.53 34.29 12.47
C ASP A 489 -26.68 33.18 11.82
N PRO A 490 -25.46 32.95 12.33
CA PRO A 490 -24.58 31.89 11.83
C PRO A 490 -25.17 30.48 11.93
N THR A 491 -26.11 30.24 12.84
CA THR A 491 -26.71 28.90 13.02
C THR A 491 -27.62 28.51 11.87
N ALA A 492 -28.15 29.51 11.13
CA ALA A 492 -28.98 29.28 9.95
C ALA A 492 -28.16 28.96 8.67
N PHE A 493 -26.82 29.07 8.71
CA PHE A 493 -25.97 28.76 7.58
C PHE A 493 -26.11 27.29 7.16
N VAL A 494 -26.26 27.04 5.87
CA VAL A 494 -26.35 25.69 5.30
C VAL A 494 -24.96 25.23 4.90
N SER A 495 -24.39 24.28 5.67
CA SER A 495 -23.04 23.75 5.46
C SER A 495 -23.06 22.51 4.60
N HIS A 496 -22.09 22.42 3.70
CA HIS A 496 -21.85 21.26 2.83
C HIS A 496 -20.59 20.48 3.21
N LEU A 497 -19.82 20.95 4.20
CA LEU A 497 -18.59 20.30 4.60
C LEU A 497 -18.83 19.01 5.38
N ALA A 498 -17.95 18.05 5.14
CA ALA A 498 -17.84 16.84 5.95
C ALA A 498 -16.98 17.12 7.19
N ILE A 499 -17.57 17.01 8.37
CA ILE A 499 -16.87 17.13 9.65
C ILE A 499 -16.45 15.74 10.10
N SER A 500 -15.16 15.52 10.33
CA SER A 500 -14.62 14.22 10.74
C SER A 500 -14.30 14.17 12.22
N LEU A 501 -14.67 13.07 12.87
CA LEU A 501 -14.28 12.68 14.22
C LEU A 501 -13.28 11.54 14.10
N ASP A 502 -12.06 11.71 14.61
CA ASP A 502 -10.98 10.72 14.52
C ASP A 502 -10.83 9.97 15.85
N GLY A 503 -10.62 8.64 15.80
CA GLY A 503 -10.38 7.82 16.99
C GLY A 503 -9.01 8.06 17.62
N SER A 504 -8.96 8.00 18.95
CA SER A 504 -7.71 8.14 19.73
C SER A 504 -6.91 6.82 19.75
N CYS A 505 -6.25 6.45 18.65
CA CYS A 505 -5.57 5.16 18.52
C CYS A 505 -6.54 3.97 18.61
N ASN A 506 -7.45 3.88 17.66
CA ASN A 506 -8.61 2.99 17.63
C ASN A 506 -8.28 1.51 17.91
N GLY A 507 -7.17 0.98 17.42
CA GLY A 507 -6.76 -0.39 17.73
C GLY A 507 -6.53 -0.64 19.22
N ILE A 508 -6.03 0.35 19.97
CA ILE A 508 -5.86 0.25 21.42
C ILE A 508 -7.20 0.46 22.12
N GLN A 509 -8.08 1.34 21.60
CA GLN A 509 -9.46 1.46 22.11
C GLN A 509 -10.17 0.12 22.10
N HIS A 510 -10.11 -0.61 20.97
CA HIS A 510 -10.72 -1.94 20.88
C HIS A 510 -10.09 -2.97 21.82
N PHE A 511 -8.76 -3.03 21.95
CA PHE A 511 -8.11 -3.95 22.89
C PHE A 511 -8.42 -3.62 24.35
N SER A 512 -8.44 -2.33 24.71
CA SER A 512 -8.78 -1.90 26.08
C SER A 512 -10.24 -2.20 26.41
N ALA A 513 -11.15 -2.01 25.47
CA ALA A 513 -12.57 -2.32 25.66
C ALA A 513 -12.82 -3.82 25.86
N MET A 514 -12.21 -4.70 25.00
CA MET A 514 -12.43 -6.15 25.08
C MET A 514 -11.87 -6.79 26.36
N LEU A 515 -10.80 -6.24 26.92
CA LEU A 515 -10.18 -6.71 28.16
C LEU A 515 -10.52 -5.86 29.38
N ARG A 516 -11.35 -4.83 29.23
CA ARG A 516 -11.73 -3.93 30.33
C ARG A 516 -10.51 -3.30 31.02
N ASP A 517 -9.54 -2.83 30.23
CA ASP A 517 -8.28 -2.24 30.70
C ASP A 517 -8.49 -0.77 31.09
N GLU A 518 -8.41 -0.47 32.39
CA GLU A 518 -8.56 0.90 32.91
C GLU A 518 -7.42 1.81 32.48
N VAL A 519 -6.17 1.32 32.50
CA VAL A 519 -4.98 2.11 32.18
C VAL A 519 -4.91 2.45 30.69
N GLY A 520 -5.07 1.44 29.84
CA GLY A 520 -5.11 1.61 28.41
C GLY A 520 -6.33 2.41 27.97
N GLY A 521 -7.50 2.13 28.53
CA GLY A 521 -8.75 2.84 28.27
C GLY A 521 -8.65 4.33 28.56
N ALA A 522 -8.11 4.70 29.72
CA ALA A 522 -7.86 6.10 30.07
C ALA A 522 -6.89 6.78 29.08
N ALA A 523 -5.82 6.07 28.64
CA ALA A 523 -4.85 6.65 27.72
C ALA A 523 -5.38 6.90 26.30
N VAL A 524 -6.51 6.27 25.92
CA VAL A 524 -7.14 6.39 24.60
C VAL A 524 -8.58 6.94 24.67
N ASN A 525 -8.90 7.69 25.70
CA ASN A 525 -10.16 8.40 25.85
C ASN A 525 -11.41 7.48 25.88
N LEU A 526 -11.34 6.31 26.49
CA LEU A 526 -12.53 5.50 26.79
C LEU A 526 -13.27 5.98 28.07
N VAL A 527 -12.64 6.80 28.87
CA VAL A 527 -13.20 7.38 30.08
C VAL A 527 -13.32 8.90 29.98
N PRO A 528 -14.23 9.55 30.73
CA PRO A 528 -14.35 10.99 30.72
C PRO A 528 -13.07 11.70 31.18
N GLY A 529 -12.82 12.89 30.66
CA GLY A 529 -11.68 13.71 31.05
C GLY A 529 -11.84 15.17 30.62
N PRO A 530 -11.18 16.12 31.30
CA PRO A 530 -11.32 17.56 31.01
C PRO A 530 -10.65 17.96 29.66
N LYS A 531 -9.74 17.16 29.16
CA LYS A 531 -9.03 17.35 27.88
C LYS A 531 -8.68 16.01 27.25
N PRO A 532 -8.44 15.98 25.93
CA PRO A 532 -8.05 14.74 25.26
C PRO A 532 -6.75 14.18 25.83
N GLN A 533 -6.72 12.88 26.08
CA GLN A 533 -5.50 12.17 26.43
C GLN A 533 -4.70 11.85 25.18
N ASP A 534 -3.39 11.85 25.32
CA ASP A 534 -2.45 11.55 24.22
C ASP A 534 -1.52 10.40 24.61
N ILE A 535 -1.87 9.21 24.18
CA ILE A 535 -1.06 8.01 24.43
C ILE A 535 0.37 8.14 23.90
N TYR A 536 0.56 8.88 22.81
CA TYR A 536 1.89 9.10 22.21
C TYR A 536 2.74 10.00 23.12
N GLY A 537 2.16 11.09 23.61
CA GLY A 537 2.80 11.96 24.59
C GLY A 537 3.16 11.19 25.87
N ARG A 538 2.24 10.37 26.38
CA ARG A 538 2.47 9.54 27.57
C ARG A 538 3.64 8.55 27.40
N VAL A 539 3.74 7.88 26.24
CA VAL A 539 4.88 6.99 25.95
C VAL A 539 6.19 7.79 25.81
N ALA A 540 6.15 8.98 25.21
CA ALA A 540 7.33 9.86 25.13
C ALA A 540 7.82 10.28 26.52
N GLU A 541 6.92 10.75 27.39
CA GLU A 541 7.23 11.12 28.77
C GLU A 541 7.81 9.96 29.58
N LEU A 542 7.23 8.76 29.46
CA LEU A 542 7.74 7.58 30.13
C LEU A 542 9.13 7.20 29.61
N THR A 543 9.36 7.32 28.32
CA THR A 543 10.67 7.09 27.72
C THR A 543 11.69 8.11 28.22
N MET A 544 11.33 9.38 28.33
CA MET A 544 12.18 10.43 28.87
C MET A 544 12.54 10.19 30.34
N LYS A 545 11.57 9.76 31.17
CA LYS A 545 11.82 9.39 32.57
C LYS A 545 12.83 8.25 32.69
N LYS A 546 12.70 7.20 31.85
CA LYS A 546 13.65 6.09 31.80
C LYS A 546 15.04 6.54 31.36
N LEU A 547 15.12 7.41 30.35
CA LEU A 547 16.40 8.00 29.90
C LEU A 547 17.09 8.77 31.00
N CYS A 548 16.36 9.67 31.69
CA CYS A 548 16.91 10.43 32.83
C CYS A 548 17.47 9.50 33.93
N THR A 549 16.70 8.45 34.28
CA THR A 549 17.15 7.47 35.30
C THR A 549 18.40 6.70 34.89
N LEU A 550 18.50 6.33 33.60
CA LEU A 550 19.63 5.56 33.06
C LEU A 550 20.87 6.43 32.82
N ALA A 551 20.67 7.70 32.43
CA ALA A 551 21.78 8.66 32.28
C ALA A 551 22.47 8.98 33.61
N ALA A 552 21.69 8.98 34.72
CA ALA A 552 22.22 9.22 36.07
C ALA A 552 22.94 8.04 36.69
N LYS A 553 22.89 6.84 36.07
CA LYS A 553 23.58 5.64 36.55
C LYS A 553 25.06 5.64 36.14
N ASP A 554 25.95 5.19 37.03
CA ASP A 554 27.33 4.92 36.66
C ASP A 554 27.42 3.64 35.81
N SER A 555 27.34 3.83 34.48
CA SER A 555 27.39 2.73 33.53
C SER A 555 28.16 3.13 32.26
N PRO A 556 28.80 2.17 31.55
CA PRO A 556 29.48 2.46 30.27
C PRO A 556 28.61 3.11 29.19
N ASP A 557 27.30 2.91 29.29
CA ASP A 557 26.33 3.37 28.31
C ASP A 557 25.62 4.67 28.74
N ALA A 558 25.94 5.22 29.93
CA ALA A 558 25.28 6.43 30.47
C ALA A 558 25.32 7.61 29.49
N TRP A 559 26.44 7.80 28.77
CA TRP A 559 26.61 8.84 27.77
C TRP A 559 25.59 8.74 26.59
N VAL A 560 25.19 7.51 26.23
CA VAL A 560 24.19 7.29 25.18
C VAL A 560 22.81 7.75 25.67
N TYR A 561 22.45 7.38 26.90
CA TYR A 561 21.17 7.78 27.48
C TYR A 561 21.10 9.29 27.74
N ASP A 562 22.19 9.92 28.14
CA ASP A 562 22.30 11.36 28.28
C ASP A 562 22.20 12.09 26.93
N GLY A 563 22.83 11.54 25.87
CA GLY A 563 22.70 12.05 24.51
C GLY A 563 21.24 12.04 24.04
N TRP A 564 20.50 10.96 24.23
CA TRP A 564 19.08 10.87 23.91
C TRP A 564 18.21 11.76 24.80
N TYR A 565 18.55 11.90 26.10
CA TYR A 565 17.84 12.78 27.01
C TYR A 565 17.94 14.25 26.56
N ARG A 566 19.15 14.71 26.20
CA ARG A 566 19.38 16.07 25.66
C ARG A 566 18.73 16.27 24.29
N PHE A 567 18.73 15.25 23.42
CA PHE A 567 18.04 15.30 22.13
C PHE A 567 16.53 15.51 22.30
N GLY A 568 15.97 14.99 23.40
CA GLY A 568 14.56 15.06 23.72
C GLY A 568 13.72 14.11 22.87
N ILE A 569 12.85 13.32 23.50
CA ILE A 569 11.94 12.41 22.81
C ILE A 569 10.53 13.00 22.92
N ASP A 570 9.99 13.41 21.80
CA ASP A 570 8.66 13.99 21.69
C ASP A 570 7.63 13.02 21.11
N ARG A 571 6.38 13.45 21.08
CA ARG A 571 5.24 12.75 20.51
C ARG A 571 5.51 12.27 19.07
N LYS A 572 6.13 13.11 18.22
CA LYS A 572 6.36 12.78 16.81
C LYS A 572 7.32 11.61 16.63
N MET A 573 8.32 11.53 17.51
CA MET A 573 9.32 10.44 17.48
C MET A 573 8.75 9.06 17.82
N VAL A 574 7.70 8.98 18.66
CA VAL A 574 7.14 7.69 19.14
C VAL A 574 5.82 7.33 18.46
N LYS A 575 5.17 8.26 17.76
CA LYS A 575 3.83 8.07 17.18
C LYS A 575 3.74 6.83 16.30
N ARG A 576 4.68 6.66 15.35
CA ARG A 576 4.65 5.53 14.39
C ARG A 576 4.78 4.19 15.11
N GLN A 577 5.64 4.09 16.12
CA GLN A 577 5.89 2.86 16.88
C GLN A 577 4.66 2.44 17.67
N VAL A 578 3.98 3.38 18.33
CA VAL A 578 2.75 3.12 19.09
C VAL A 578 1.60 2.75 18.16
N MET A 579 1.40 3.50 17.07
CA MET A 579 0.32 3.25 16.11
C MET A 579 0.36 1.86 15.50
N VAL A 580 1.55 1.33 15.19
CA VAL A 580 1.66 0.03 14.50
C VAL A 580 1.58 -1.16 15.46
N LEU A 581 1.65 -0.95 16.77
CA LEU A 581 1.60 -2.05 17.76
C LEU A 581 0.34 -2.90 17.60
N PRO A 582 -0.89 -2.34 17.63
CA PRO A 582 -2.12 -3.12 17.52
C PRO A 582 -2.23 -3.89 16.20
N TYR A 583 -1.49 -3.44 15.20
CA TYR A 583 -1.46 -4.01 13.85
C TYR A 583 -0.29 -4.99 13.61
N GLY A 584 0.22 -5.57 14.70
CA GLY A 584 1.29 -6.57 14.64
C GLY A 584 2.70 -5.97 14.54
N GLY A 585 2.88 -4.73 15.01
CA GLY A 585 4.19 -4.11 15.13
C GLY A 585 5.17 -4.98 15.94
N THR A 586 6.40 -5.09 15.45
CA THR A 586 7.47 -5.86 16.10
C THR A 586 8.56 -4.93 16.62
N PHE A 587 9.42 -5.42 17.51
CA PHE A 587 10.60 -4.67 17.92
C PHE A 587 11.45 -4.22 16.71
N ARG A 588 11.52 -5.03 15.65
CA ARG A 588 12.26 -4.67 14.43
C ARG A 588 11.64 -3.46 13.74
N SER A 589 10.31 -3.41 13.60
CA SER A 589 9.63 -2.23 13.05
C SER A 589 9.77 -1.00 13.95
N CYS A 590 9.74 -1.18 15.29
CA CYS A 590 10.02 -0.11 16.24
C CYS A 590 11.43 0.47 16.02
N LEU A 591 12.44 -0.37 15.86
CA LEU A 591 13.81 0.03 15.56
C LEU A 591 13.92 0.82 14.25
N ASP A 592 13.29 0.34 13.19
CA ASP A 592 13.33 1.01 11.89
C ASP A 592 12.64 2.39 11.94
N TYR A 593 11.46 2.50 12.55
CA TYR A 593 10.76 3.78 12.74
C TYR A 593 11.50 4.74 13.67
N THR A 594 12.15 4.25 14.72
CA THR A 594 12.99 5.09 15.60
C THR A 594 14.16 5.68 14.83
N ARG A 595 14.80 4.88 13.97
CA ARG A 595 15.89 5.33 13.11
C ARG A 595 15.41 6.40 12.11
N ASP A 596 14.26 6.18 11.50
CA ASP A 596 13.71 7.11 10.52
C ASP A 596 13.29 8.43 11.17
N ALA A 597 12.62 8.39 12.32
CA ALA A 597 12.23 9.59 13.08
C ALA A 597 13.46 10.42 13.52
N TYR A 598 14.51 9.74 14.00
CA TYR A 598 15.77 10.40 14.32
C TYR A 598 16.39 11.11 13.11
N ARG A 599 16.48 10.43 11.97
CA ARG A 599 17.02 10.99 10.73
C ARG A 599 16.21 12.17 10.22
N GLU A 600 14.88 12.06 10.25
CA GLU A 600 13.96 13.14 9.87
C GLU A 600 14.20 14.39 10.72
N ARG A 601 14.37 14.22 12.04
CA ARG A 601 14.56 15.34 12.96
C ARG A 601 15.93 16.00 12.81
N VAL A 602 16.99 15.22 12.61
CA VAL A 602 18.34 15.76 12.32
C VAL A 602 18.34 16.46 10.95
N ALA A 603 17.68 15.91 9.93
CA ALA A 603 17.55 16.55 8.62
C ALA A 603 16.76 17.89 8.69
N ALA A 604 15.83 18.01 9.64
CA ALA A 604 15.10 19.25 9.94
C ALA A 604 15.91 20.27 10.75
N GLY A 605 17.19 19.99 11.08
CA GLY A 605 18.10 20.93 11.73
C GLY A 605 18.31 20.70 13.23
N ALA A 606 17.80 19.62 13.82
CA ALA A 606 18.13 19.28 15.20
C ALA A 606 19.61 18.86 15.32
N GLU A 607 20.26 19.30 16.40
CA GLU A 607 21.65 18.94 16.70
C GLU A 607 21.76 17.43 16.93
N ASP A 608 22.75 16.79 16.26
CA ASP A 608 23.05 15.40 16.45
C ASP A 608 23.84 15.20 17.76
N PRO A 609 23.27 14.55 18.80
CA PRO A 609 23.92 14.42 20.10
C PRO A 609 25.12 13.47 20.10
N PHE A 610 25.34 12.72 19.01
CA PHE A 610 26.38 11.70 18.89
C PHE A 610 27.54 12.12 17.97
N GLY A 611 27.48 13.31 17.36
CA GLY A 611 28.60 13.95 16.66
C GLY A 611 29.14 13.25 15.41
N ALA A 612 28.47 12.21 14.94
CA ALA A 612 28.82 11.51 13.72
C ALA A 612 27.62 11.46 12.77
N PRO A 613 27.82 11.58 11.45
CA PRO A 613 26.72 11.36 10.52
C PRO A 613 26.18 9.96 10.70
N VAL A 614 24.87 9.87 10.91
CA VAL A 614 24.12 8.63 11.12
C VAL A 614 24.26 7.71 9.91
N THR A 615 25.33 6.91 9.88
CA THR A 615 25.69 6.09 8.73
C THR A 615 25.86 4.63 9.12
N GLY A 616 24.91 3.78 8.68
CA GLY A 616 25.11 2.33 8.69
C GLY A 616 24.75 1.63 9.99
N ASP A 617 25.22 0.39 10.12
CA ASP A 617 24.97 -0.51 11.26
C ASP A 617 25.71 -0.13 12.57
N GLU A 618 26.51 0.92 12.53
CA GLU A 618 27.35 1.39 13.64
C GLU A 618 26.58 2.22 14.70
N LEU A 619 25.29 2.42 14.54
CA LEU A 619 24.48 3.18 15.46
C LEU A 619 23.99 2.34 16.65
N LYS A 620 24.87 2.02 17.56
CA LYS A 620 24.51 1.49 18.88
C LYS A 620 23.45 2.33 19.62
N PRO A 621 23.46 3.69 19.55
CA PRO A 621 22.45 4.53 20.23
C PRO A 621 21.02 4.27 19.81
N VAL A 622 20.72 4.07 18.51
CA VAL A 622 19.33 3.89 18.03
C VAL A 622 18.65 2.62 18.55
N PRO A 623 19.29 1.43 18.53
CA PRO A 623 18.73 0.23 19.16
C PRO A 623 18.44 0.39 20.64
N MET A 624 19.26 1.15 21.37
CA MET A 624 19.06 1.41 22.80
C MET A 624 17.83 2.26 23.05
N LEU A 625 17.66 3.35 22.29
CA LEU A 625 16.43 4.14 22.34
C LEU A 625 15.20 3.32 21.94
N ALA A 626 15.27 2.57 20.83
CA ALA A 626 14.17 1.75 20.37
C ALA A 626 13.72 0.72 21.42
N LYS A 627 14.66 0.16 22.18
CA LYS A 627 14.36 -0.74 23.31
C LYS A 627 13.58 -0.04 24.40
N LEU A 628 14.00 1.16 24.80
CA LEU A 628 13.29 1.95 25.81
C LEU A 628 11.88 2.37 25.36
N ILE A 629 11.74 2.80 24.10
CA ILE A 629 10.42 3.10 23.53
C ILE A 629 9.54 1.85 23.55
N TRP A 630 10.08 0.70 23.14
CA TRP A 630 9.33 -0.57 23.11
C TRP A 630 8.88 -1.03 24.51
N GLU A 631 9.72 -0.86 25.52
CA GLU A 631 9.40 -1.10 26.92
C GLU A 631 8.33 -0.12 27.42
N SER A 632 8.48 1.18 27.10
CA SER A 632 7.52 2.22 27.51
C SER A 632 6.13 2.02 26.90
N ILE A 633 6.07 1.56 25.63
CA ILE A 633 4.83 1.13 25.00
C ILE A 633 4.22 -0.05 25.80
N GLY A 634 5.05 -1.04 26.15
CA GLY A 634 4.61 -2.20 26.91
C GLY A 634 4.00 -1.89 28.28
N ASP A 635 4.58 -0.90 28.96
CA ASP A 635 4.10 -0.46 30.28
C ASP A 635 2.81 0.37 30.18
N THR A 636 2.52 0.94 28.99
CA THR A 636 1.33 1.76 28.77
C THR A 636 0.12 0.95 28.25
N VAL A 637 0.36 -0.13 27.48
CA VAL A 637 -0.69 -0.89 26.78
C VAL A 637 -0.63 -2.39 27.12
N ILE A 638 -0.71 -2.69 28.38
CA ILE A 638 -0.56 -4.04 28.96
C ILE A 638 -1.60 -5.01 28.38
N ALA A 639 -2.88 -4.63 28.42
CA ALA A 639 -3.98 -5.46 27.95
C ALA A 639 -3.92 -5.71 26.44
N ALA A 640 -3.57 -4.71 25.63
CA ALA A 640 -3.41 -4.89 24.19
C ALA A 640 -2.34 -5.95 23.88
N ARG A 641 -1.20 -5.93 24.58
CA ARG A 641 -0.15 -6.95 24.44
C ARG A 641 -0.61 -8.33 24.87
N ALA A 642 -1.37 -8.42 25.96
CA ALA A 642 -1.93 -9.68 26.45
C ALA A 642 -2.89 -10.30 25.43
N ALA A 643 -3.85 -9.53 24.91
CA ALA A 643 -4.80 -9.97 23.90
C ALA A 643 -4.09 -10.39 22.59
N MET A 644 -3.12 -9.60 22.12
CA MET A 644 -2.34 -9.96 20.92
C MET A 644 -1.57 -11.25 21.10
N SER A 645 -0.89 -11.43 22.24
CA SER A 645 -0.13 -12.65 22.56
C SER A 645 -1.06 -13.85 22.61
N TRP A 646 -2.20 -13.71 23.24
CA TRP A 646 -3.21 -14.76 23.33
C TRP A 646 -3.75 -15.17 21.95
N LEU A 647 -4.16 -14.21 21.11
CA LEU A 647 -4.60 -14.47 19.74
C LEU A 647 -3.53 -15.23 18.92
N GLN A 648 -2.26 -14.86 19.10
CA GLN A 648 -1.14 -15.54 18.46
C GLN A 648 -0.94 -16.97 18.98
N GLN A 649 -1.14 -17.22 20.28
CA GLN A 649 -1.06 -18.56 20.86
C GLN A 649 -2.17 -19.47 20.34
N VAL A 650 -3.44 -19.01 20.35
CA VAL A 650 -4.57 -19.72 19.76
C VAL A 650 -4.28 -20.07 18.28
N THR A 651 -3.74 -19.10 17.53
CA THR A 651 -3.39 -19.30 16.11
C THR A 651 -2.29 -20.35 15.94
N ARG A 652 -1.29 -20.39 16.83
CA ARG A 652 -0.23 -21.43 16.78
C ARG A 652 -0.83 -22.83 16.95
N VAL A 653 -1.76 -22.99 17.89
CA VAL A 653 -2.46 -24.26 18.06
C VAL A 653 -3.25 -24.62 16.80
N ALA A 654 -4.10 -23.72 16.30
CA ALA A 654 -4.90 -23.97 15.08
C ALA A 654 -4.01 -24.37 13.88
N THR A 655 -2.91 -23.64 13.65
CA THR A 655 -2.00 -23.91 12.52
C THR A 655 -1.16 -25.17 12.72
N LYS A 656 -0.89 -25.60 13.96
CA LYS A 656 -0.26 -26.88 14.27
C LYS A 656 -1.10 -28.06 13.74
N TYR A 657 -2.42 -27.95 13.89
CA TYR A 657 -3.39 -28.93 13.41
C TYR A 657 -3.87 -28.68 11.96
N GLY A 658 -3.21 -27.79 11.22
CA GLY A 658 -3.50 -27.54 9.80
C GLY A 658 -4.80 -26.78 9.56
N GLN A 659 -5.41 -26.18 10.59
CA GLN A 659 -6.66 -25.46 10.48
C GLN A 659 -6.44 -23.96 10.17
N LYS A 660 -7.18 -23.45 9.17
CA LYS A 660 -7.31 -22.00 8.93
C LYS A 660 -8.14 -21.37 10.03
N LEU A 661 -8.02 -20.06 10.21
CA LEU A 661 -8.84 -19.31 11.16
C LEU A 661 -10.11 -18.81 10.48
N THR A 662 -11.21 -18.91 11.20
CA THR A 662 -12.51 -18.37 10.80
C THR A 662 -13.20 -17.82 12.04
N TRP A 663 -13.77 -16.60 11.93
CA TRP A 663 -14.60 -16.01 12.97
C TRP A 663 -15.73 -15.20 12.38
N VAL A 664 -16.78 -15.00 13.16
CA VAL A 664 -17.91 -14.14 12.82
C VAL A 664 -17.78 -12.85 13.62
N THR A 665 -17.91 -11.73 12.96
CA THR A 665 -17.83 -10.41 13.61
C THR A 665 -19.15 -10.00 14.24
N PRO A 666 -19.18 -9.01 15.15
CA PRO A 666 -20.42 -8.45 15.69
C PRO A 666 -21.41 -7.95 14.64
N SER A 667 -20.94 -7.51 13.48
CA SER A 667 -21.80 -7.14 12.33
C SER A 667 -22.29 -8.33 11.49
N GLY A 668 -22.01 -9.57 11.89
CA GLY A 668 -22.42 -10.79 11.18
C GLY A 668 -21.55 -11.20 9.99
N LEU A 669 -20.43 -10.52 9.74
CA LEU A 669 -19.51 -10.88 8.67
C LEU A 669 -18.68 -12.10 9.04
N THR A 670 -18.64 -13.12 8.17
CA THR A 670 -17.73 -14.27 8.32
C THR A 670 -16.37 -13.92 7.71
N VAL A 671 -15.35 -13.87 8.55
CA VAL A 671 -13.97 -13.56 8.16
C VAL A 671 -13.16 -14.83 8.08
N PHE A 672 -12.38 -14.97 6.99
CA PHE A 672 -11.43 -16.06 6.81
C PHE A 672 -10.00 -15.51 6.88
N GLN A 673 -9.11 -16.26 7.56
CA GLN A 673 -7.68 -16.04 7.48
C GLN A 673 -7.00 -17.33 7.05
N ASP A 674 -6.63 -17.43 5.77
CA ASP A 674 -6.10 -18.63 5.12
C ASP A 674 -4.85 -18.29 4.29
N TYR A 675 -3.79 -17.87 4.96
CA TYR A 675 -2.51 -17.60 4.29
C TYR A 675 -1.79 -18.93 4.01
N ARG A 676 -1.56 -19.21 2.73
CA ARG A 676 -0.84 -20.39 2.27
C ARG A 676 0.64 -20.10 2.06
N GLU A 677 1.48 -21.12 2.26
CA GLU A 677 2.89 -21.06 1.91
C GLU A 677 3.02 -20.94 0.40
N THR A 678 3.99 -20.17 -0.01
CA THR A 678 4.36 -20.03 -1.41
C THR A 678 5.78 -20.53 -1.56
N LYS A 679 5.99 -21.54 -2.39
CA LYS A 679 7.32 -21.97 -2.77
C LYS A 679 7.89 -20.94 -3.74
N THR A 680 8.76 -20.08 -3.23
CA THR A 680 9.37 -19.03 -4.03
C THR A 680 10.71 -19.51 -4.59
N ARG A 681 10.85 -19.54 -5.91
CA ARG A 681 12.12 -19.67 -6.59
C ARG A 681 12.53 -18.30 -7.13
N GLN A 682 13.70 -17.85 -6.72
CA GLN A 682 14.23 -16.57 -7.19
C GLN A 682 15.12 -16.78 -8.42
N VAL A 683 14.78 -16.15 -9.52
CA VAL A 683 15.59 -16.16 -10.75
C VAL A 683 16.32 -14.83 -10.85
N LYS A 684 17.65 -14.86 -10.79
CA LYS A 684 18.51 -13.70 -10.98
C LYS A 684 18.76 -13.54 -12.48
N THR A 685 18.47 -12.40 -13.05
CA THR A 685 18.72 -12.09 -14.47
C THR A 685 19.09 -10.64 -14.67
N ARG A 686 19.90 -10.36 -15.70
CA ARG A 686 20.25 -9.00 -16.14
C ARG A 686 19.63 -8.65 -17.49
N PHE A 687 18.71 -9.45 -17.94
CA PHE A 687 18.13 -9.33 -19.28
C PHE A 687 17.62 -7.93 -19.66
N LEU A 688 17.15 -7.16 -18.66
CA LEU A 688 16.68 -5.77 -18.87
C LEU A 688 17.78 -4.71 -18.62
N GLY A 689 19.05 -5.08 -18.70
CA GLY A 689 20.18 -4.18 -18.43
C GLY A 689 20.32 -3.77 -16.96
N ALA A 690 19.43 -4.21 -16.11
CA ALA A 690 19.51 -4.09 -14.65
C ALA A 690 19.46 -5.49 -14.03
N LEU A 691 20.14 -5.67 -12.90
CA LEU A 691 20.00 -6.89 -12.13
C LEU A 691 18.56 -6.96 -11.59
N VAL A 692 17.80 -7.91 -12.07
CA VAL A 692 16.41 -8.14 -11.69
C VAL A 692 16.31 -9.52 -11.06
N TYR A 693 15.60 -9.59 -9.95
CA TYR A 693 15.23 -10.83 -9.31
C TYR A 693 13.76 -11.11 -9.61
N SER A 694 13.51 -12.03 -10.54
CA SER A 694 12.15 -12.50 -10.79
C SER A 694 11.78 -13.57 -9.76
N ARG A 695 10.63 -13.41 -9.12
CA ARG A 695 10.09 -14.41 -8.18
C ARG A 695 9.10 -15.30 -8.90
N LEU A 696 9.33 -16.60 -8.84
CA LEU A 696 8.37 -17.62 -9.22
C LEU A 696 7.72 -18.12 -7.94
N ASP A 697 6.49 -17.71 -7.73
CA ASP A 697 5.73 -18.09 -6.57
C ASP A 697 4.74 -19.18 -6.94
N GLU A 698 4.95 -20.37 -6.41
CA GLU A 698 4.05 -21.52 -6.54
C GLU A 698 3.27 -21.65 -5.24
N PRO A 699 1.94 -21.40 -5.22
CA PRO A 699 1.15 -21.61 -4.03
C PRO A 699 1.16 -23.08 -3.64
N THR A 700 1.20 -23.36 -2.35
CA THR A 700 1.13 -24.71 -1.78
C THR A 700 -0.14 -24.86 -0.94
N ASP A 701 -0.55 -26.10 -0.65
CA ASP A 701 -1.68 -26.35 0.24
C ASP A 701 -1.35 -26.19 1.72
N LYS A 702 -0.07 -25.89 2.05
CA LYS A 702 0.38 -25.74 3.43
C LYS A 702 0.10 -24.33 3.95
N LEU A 703 -0.35 -24.23 5.19
CA LEU A 703 -0.52 -22.94 5.86
C LEU A 703 0.82 -22.26 6.12
N ALA A 704 0.91 -20.97 5.80
CA ALA A 704 2.05 -20.11 6.11
C ALA A 704 2.03 -19.76 7.62
N LYS A 705 2.50 -20.67 8.48
CA LYS A 705 2.37 -20.61 9.95
C LYS A 705 2.78 -19.27 10.53
N SER A 706 3.96 -18.76 10.15
CA SER A 706 4.45 -17.47 10.64
C SER A 706 3.51 -16.32 10.27
N ARG A 707 3.04 -16.30 9.01
CA ARG A 707 2.13 -15.26 8.52
C ARG A 707 0.75 -15.35 9.17
N GLN A 708 0.23 -16.56 9.41
CA GLN A 708 -1.01 -16.76 10.17
C GLN A 708 -0.91 -16.12 11.56
N VAL A 709 0.15 -16.43 12.29
CA VAL A 709 0.38 -15.94 13.66
C VAL A 709 0.58 -14.43 13.72
N THR A 710 1.37 -13.86 12.82
CA THR A 710 1.65 -12.41 12.84
C THR A 710 0.48 -11.55 12.36
N SER A 711 -0.43 -12.11 11.56
CA SER A 711 -1.54 -11.37 10.96
C SER A 711 -2.84 -11.46 11.76
N VAL A 712 -2.99 -12.36 12.74
CA VAL A 712 -4.27 -12.57 13.42
C VAL A 712 -4.72 -11.33 14.20
N ALA A 713 -3.86 -10.73 15.04
CA ALA A 713 -4.22 -9.58 15.85
C ALA A 713 -4.68 -8.37 14.99
N PRO A 714 -3.90 -7.93 13.95
CA PRO A 714 -4.36 -6.86 13.08
C PRO A 714 -5.64 -7.19 12.32
N ASN A 715 -5.81 -8.42 11.82
CA ASN A 715 -7.02 -8.79 11.10
C ASN A 715 -8.24 -8.83 12.01
N PHE A 716 -8.08 -9.32 13.23
CA PHE A 716 -9.13 -9.37 14.23
C PHE A 716 -9.61 -7.97 14.64
N VAL A 717 -8.69 -7.08 15.02
CA VAL A 717 -9.03 -5.69 15.40
C VAL A 717 -9.65 -4.93 14.23
N HIS A 718 -9.10 -5.06 13.00
CA HIS A 718 -9.70 -4.44 11.81
C HIS A 718 -11.12 -4.94 11.50
N SER A 719 -11.45 -6.17 11.88
CA SER A 719 -12.82 -6.67 11.72
C SER A 719 -13.78 -6.12 12.78
N LEU A 720 -13.27 -5.75 13.96
CA LEU A 720 -14.06 -5.11 15.00
C LEU A 720 -14.28 -3.62 14.71
N ASP A 721 -13.25 -2.90 14.23
CA ASP A 721 -13.43 -1.50 13.84
C ASP A 721 -14.41 -1.37 12.66
N ALA A 722 -14.36 -2.30 11.72
CA ALA A 722 -15.32 -2.38 10.62
C ALA A 722 -16.75 -2.64 11.14
N SER A 723 -16.91 -3.49 12.17
CA SER A 723 -18.22 -3.75 12.79
C SER A 723 -18.76 -2.54 13.51
N ALA A 724 -17.91 -1.79 14.22
CA ALA A 724 -18.30 -0.54 14.87
C ALA A 724 -18.76 0.52 13.84
N LEU A 725 -18.07 0.62 12.70
CA LEU A 725 -18.47 1.51 11.61
C LEU A 725 -19.83 1.11 11.03
N VAL A 726 -20.03 -0.17 10.72
CA VAL A 726 -21.29 -0.70 10.20
C VAL A 726 -22.46 -0.41 11.15
N ALA A 727 -22.29 -0.69 12.45
CA ALA A 727 -23.32 -0.44 13.46
C ALA A 727 -23.64 1.08 13.56
N THR A 728 -22.60 1.93 13.57
CA THR A 728 -22.76 3.39 13.68
C THR A 728 -23.50 3.96 12.46
N VAL A 729 -23.14 3.58 11.25
CA VAL A 729 -23.83 4.04 10.02
C VAL A 729 -25.29 3.62 10.05
N ASN A 730 -25.59 2.36 10.40
CA ASN A 730 -26.95 1.87 10.42
C ASN A 730 -27.80 2.58 11.49
N ARG A 731 -27.26 2.80 12.68
CA ARG A 731 -27.96 3.51 13.77
C ARG A 731 -28.17 4.98 13.44
N SER A 732 -27.14 5.70 13.02
CA SER A 732 -27.19 7.12 12.73
C SER A 732 -28.14 7.44 11.58
N ALA A 733 -28.23 6.54 10.58
CA ALA A 733 -29.21 6.67 9.51
C ALA A 733 -30.65 6.67 10.05
N GLY A 734 -30.95 5.83 11.03
CA GLY A 734 -32.23 5.81 11.74
C GLY A 734 -32.53 7.12 12.51
N HIS A 735 -31.51 7.90 12.82
CA HIS A 735 -31.63 9.21 13.50
C HIS A 735 -31.46 10.41 12.54
N GLY A 736 -31.57 10.19 11.23
CA GLY A 736 -31.62 11.26 10.22
C GLY A 736 -30.28 11.74 9.71
N VAL A 737 -29.21 10.97 9.88
CA VAL A 737 -27.96 11.19 9.15
C VAL A 737 -28.09 10.57 7.76
N THR A 738 -27.86 11.36 6.70
CA THR A 738 -28.08 10.94 5.29
C THR A 738 -26.82 10.94 4.44
N ALA A 739 -25.73 11.56 4.91
CA ALA A 739 -24.48 11.66 4.18
C ALA A 739 -23.27 11.34 5.06
N TRP A 740 -22.33 10.56 4.54
CA TRP A 740 -21.18 10.07 5.32
C TRP A 740 -19.87 10.21 4.56
N MET A 741 -18.82 10.57 5.30
CA MET A 741 -17.43 10.48 4.89
C MET A 741 -16.69 9.57 5.87
N MET A 742 -16.67 8.26 5.62
CA MET A 742 -16.09 7.25 6.52
C MET A 742 -14.74 6.78 6.01
N ILE A 743 -13.72 6.87 6.87
CA ILE A 743 -12.35 6.40 6.58
C ILE A 743 -11.90 5.53 7.75
N HIS A 744 -12.34 4.27 7.79
CA HIS A 744 -12.03 3.29 8.83
C HIS A 744 -12.39 3.79 10.24
N ASP A 745 -11.43 4.36 10.97
CA ASP A 745 -11.54 4.92 12.31
C ASP A 745 -11.76 6.46 12.32
N SER A 746 -12.12 7.03 11.16
CA SER A 746 -12.53 8.43 11.04
C SER A 746 -13.98 8.49 10.53
N TYR A 747 -14.86 9.11 11.31
CA TYR A 747 -16.31 9.14 11.07
C TYR A 747 -16.74 10.55 10.71
N GLY A 748 -17.23 10.74 9.50
CA GLY A 748 -17.61 12.06 8.99
C GLY A 748 -19.07 12.18 8.53
N THR A 749 -19.67 13.34 8.82
CA THR A 749 -21.00 13.76 8.37
C THR A 749 -21.08 15.30 8.32
N HIS A 750 -22.24 15.87 7.99
CA HIS A 750 -22.48 17.30 8.09
C HIS A 750 -22.30 17.85 9.50
N ALA A 751 -21.84 19.09 9.64
CA ALA A 751 -21.68 19.75 10.94
C ALA A 751 -22.97 19.72 11.78
N GLY A 752 -24.13 20.03 11.17
CA GLY A 752 -25.43 19.97 11.87
C GLY A 752 -25.91 18.57 12.28
N ARG A 753 -25.20 17.50 11.88
CA ARG A 753 -25.49 16.09 12.21
C ARG A 753 -24.39 15.42 13.04
N THR A 754 -23.28 16.12 13.28
CA THR A 754 -22.12 15.54 13.99
C THR A 754 -22.43 15.14 15.42
N GLU A 755 -23.27 15.90 16.14
CA GLU A 755 -23.71 15.53 17.50
C GLU A 755 -24.44 14.19 17.54
N ILE A 756 -25.33 13.96 16.57
CA ILE A 756 -26.06 12.68 16.46
C ILE A 756 -25.07 11.54 16.17
N LEU A 757 -24.16 11.75 15.22
CA LEU A 757 -23.14 10.76 14.87
C LEU A 757 -22.25 10.42 16.08
N ALA A 758 -21.78 11.42 16.82
CA ALA A 758 -20.92 11.26 17.98
C ALA A 758 -21.61 10.46 19.11
N ARG A 759 -22.89 10.75 19.36
CA ARG A 759 -23.73 10.01 20.32
C ARG A 759 -23.90 8.55 19.88
N ASP A 760 -24.28 8.33 18.64
CA ASP A 760 -24.57 6.99 18.12
C ASP A 760 -23.33 6.12 18.03
N LEU A 761 -22.17 6.72 17.72
CA LEU A 761 -20.88 6.05 17.71
C LEU A 761 -20.51 5.50 19.09
N ARG A 762 -20.68 6.32 20.17
CA ARG A 762 -20.47 5.86 21.54
C ARG A 762 -21.41 4.73 21.88
N ALA A 763 -22.68 4.88 21.57
CA ALA A 763 -23.69 3.85 21.86
C ALA A 763 -23.40 2.53 21.15
N CYS A 764 -23.01 2.56 19.88
CA CYS A 764 -22.66 1.34 19.13
C CYS A 764 -21.40 0.68 19.67
N PHE A 765 -20.39 1.46 20.07
CA PHE A 765 -19.18 0.92 20.65
C PHE A 765 -19.43 0.24 22.00
N VAL A 766 -20.20 0.88 22.89
CA VAL A 766 -20.58 0.31 24.19
C VAL A 766 -21.37 -0.97 23.97
N GLN A 767 -22.44 -0.92 23.18
CA GLN A 767 -23.31 -2.08 22.91
C GLN A 767 -22.55 -3.26 22.32
N MET A 768 -21.59 -3.00 21.43
CA MET A 768 -20.77 -4.07 20.84
C MET A 768 -20.03 -4.87 21.92
N TYR A 769 -19.44 -4.21 22.94
CA TYR A 769 -18.66 -4.88 23.99
C TYR A 769 -19.49 -5.31 25.21
N GLU A 770 -20.75 -4.88 25.33
CA GLU A 770 -21.71 -5.43 26.28
C GLU A 770 -22.37 -6.71 25.77
N GLN A 771 -22.70 -6.74 24.46
CA GLN A 771 -23.43 -7.85 23.86
C GLN A 771 -22.51 -9.00 23.39
N HIS A 772 -21.21 -8.70 23.09
CA HIS A 772 -20.26 -9.65 22.56
C HIS A 772 -19.02 -9.81 23.43
N ASP A 773 -18.75 -11.03 23.83
CA ASP A 773 -17.44 -11.45 24.32
C ASP A 773 -16.59 -11.91 23.15
N VAL A 774 -16.05 -10.93 22.41
CA VAL A 774 -15.40 -11.17 21.12
C VAL A 774 -14.22 -12.15 21.18
N LEU A 775 -13.47 -12.23 22.30
CA LEU A 775 -12.39 -13.19 22.49
C LEU A 775 -12.93 -14.61 22.76
N LYS A 776 -13.96 -14.73 23.55
CA LYS A 776 -14.63 -16.01 23.82
C LYS A 776 -15.30 -16.54 22.55
N GLU A 777 -16.02 -15.69 21.82
CA GLU A 777 -16.65 -16.06 20.54
C GLU A 777 -15.60 -16.52 19.51
N PHE A 778 -14.44 -15.84 19.43
CA PHE A 778 -13.31 -16.26 18.61
C PHE A 778 -12.78 -17.62 19.02
N LEU A 779 -12.58 -17.86 20.33
CA LEU A 779 -12.09 -19.14 20.87
C LEU A 779 -13.03 -20.30 20.52
N GLU A 780 -14.35 -20.10 20.73
CA GLU A 780 -15.37 -21.10 20.42
C GLU A 780 -15.41 -21.41 18.91
N GLY A 781 -15.28 -20.37 18.07
CA GLY A 781 -15.17 -20.54 16.61
C GLY A 781 -13.95 -21.37 16.22
N VAL A 782 -12.81 -21.16 16.86
CA VAL A 782 -11.60 -21.96 16.62
C VAL A 782 -11.76 -23.39 17.15
N LYS A 783 -12.29 -23.59 18.36
CA LYS A 783 -12.58 -24.92 18.93
C LYS A 783 -13.46 -25.77 18.02
N ALA A 784 -14.48 -25.17 17.41
CA ALA A 784 -15.39 -25.88 16.50
C ALA A 784 -14.69 -26.47 15.26
N THR A 785 -13.50 -26.00 14.91
CA THR A 785 -12.71 -26.49 13.76
C THR A 785 -11.57 -27.43 14.15
N LEU A 786 -11.28 -27.53 15.44
CA LEU A 786 -10.17 -28.33 15.96
C LEU A 786 -10.64 -29.72 16.44
N PRO A 787 -9.78 -30.76 16.34
CA PRO A 787 -10.04 -32.03 17.00
C PRO A 787 -10.04 -31.85 18.53
N VAL A 788 -10.82 -32.68 19.25
CA VAL A 788 -11.05 -32.55 20.68
C VAL A 788 -9.73 -32.56 21.49
N GLU A 789 -8.76 -33.33 21.07
CA GLU A 789 -7.45 -33.46 21.71
C GLU A 789 -6.67 -32.14 21.69
N ALA A 790 -6.89 -31.30 20.69
CA ALA A 790 -6.23 -30.00 20.56
C ALA A 790 -6.81 -28.94 21.55
N HIS A 791 -8.01 -29.19 22.09
CA HIS A 791 -8.65 -28.21 22.99
C HIS A 791 -7.84 -27.99 24.28
N ALA A 792 -7.15 -29.03 24.77
CA ALA A 792 -6.28 -28.92 25.96
C ALA A 792 -5.02 -28.06 25.74
N GLU A 793 -4.62 -27.82 24.48
CA GLU A 793 -3.47 -26.97 24.16
C GLU A 793 -3.84 -25.48 24.00
N LEU A 794 -5.12 -25.16 23.97
CA LEU A 794 -5.57 -23.77 23.82
C LEU A 794 -5.31 -22.99 25.11
N PRO A 795 -4.80 -21.75 25.03
CA PRO A 795 -4.56 -20.93 26.21
C PRO A 795 -5.90 -20.48 26.83
N GLU A 796 -5.92 -20.31 28.14
CA GLU A 796 -7.00 -19.67 28.86
C GLU A 796 -7.20 -18.24 28.36
N LEU A 797 -8.44 -17.72 28.49
CA LEU A 797 -8.74 -16.33 28.14
C LEU A 797 -7.90 -15.38 29.00
N PRO A 798 -7.43 -14.25 28.44
CA PRO A 798 -6.75 -13.24 29.22
C PRO A 798 -7.65 -12.69 30.32
N ALA A 799 -7.04 -12.36 31.47
CA ALA A 799 -7.75 -11.73 32.57
C ALA A 799 -8.35 -10.38 32.11
N ARG A 800 -9.56 -10.08 32.56
CA ARG A 800 -10.21 -8.80 32.35
C ARG A 800 -9.94 -7.88 33.52
N GLY A 801 -9.78 -6.58 33.25
CA GLY A 801 -9.78 -5.53 34.26
C GLY A 801 -11.19 -5.06 34.63
N ASN A 802 -11.26 -3.88 35.22
CA ASN A 802 -12.50 -3.32 35.80
C ASN A 802 -13.02 -2.08 35.07
N LEU A 803 -12.50 -1.76 33.87
CA LEU A 803 -13.01 -0.64 33.08
C LEU A 803 -14.52 -0.79 32.86
N ASP A 804 -15.30 0.18 33.33
CA ASP A 804 -16.70 0.27 32.98
C ASP A 804 -16.81 0.82 31.54
N ILE A 805 -17.27 -0.01 30.61
CA ILE A 805 -17.41 0.40 29.22
C ILE A 805 -18.45 1.49 29.02
N THR A 806 -19.37 1.62 29.94
CA THR A 806 -20.41 2.67 29.92
C THR A 806 -19.86 4.08 30.15
N ASP A 807 -18.64 4.21 30.72
CA ASP A 807 -17.90 5.47 30.78
C ASP A 807 -17.67 6.12 29.40
N VAL A 808 -17.70 5.32 28.35
CA VAL A 808 -17.59 5.82 26.95
C VAL A 808 -18.74 6.75 26.60
N TYR A 809 -19.96 6.57 27.19
CA TYR A 809 -21.09 7.47 26.94
C TYR A 809 -20.76 8.91 27.35
N GLU A 810 -20.04 9.08 28.46
CA GLU A 810 -19.65 10.38 29.01
C GLU A 810 -18.29 10.88 28.49
N SER A 811 -17.56 10.06 27.77
CA SER A 811 -16.25 10.45 27.24
C SER A 811 -16.38 11.36 26.02
N GLN A 812 -16.14 12.66 26.21
CA GLN A 812 -16.23 13.67 25.16
C GLN A 812 -15.21 13.45 24.04
N TYR A 813 -14.01 12.96 24.39
CA TYR A 813 -12.86 12.82 23.48
C TYR A 813 -12.66 11.40 22.97
N PHE A 814 -13.66 10.52 23.14
CA PHE A 814 -13.62 9.16 22.62
C PHE A 814 -13.29 9.15 21.13
N PHE A 815 -14.01 9.96 20.35
CA PHE A 815 -13.69 10.38 18.99
C PHE A 815 -13.81 11.91 18.93
N ALA A 816 -12.75 12.58 18.40
CA ALA A 816 -12.66 14.02 18.55
C ALA A 816 -12.02 14.73 17.35
#